data_93841f8ced327614dc8f383b3ef02e62
#
_entry.id   93841f8ced327614dc8f383b3ef02e62
#
_cell.length_a   1.000
_cell.length_b   1.000
_cell.length_c   1.000
_cell.angle_alpha   90.00
_cell.angle_beta   90.00
_cell.angle_gamma   90.00
#
_symmetry.space_group_name_H-M   'P 1'
#
loop_
_entity.id
_entity.type
_entity.pdbx_description
1 polymer ?
#
loop_
_entity_poly.entity_id
_entity_poly.type
_entity_poly.pdbx_seq_one_letter_code
_entity_poly.pdbx_strand_id
1 'polypeptide(L)'
;MNKLTIIVTYYNAEEYITGCLESIKQQRTQDFNLIIVNDGSTDQSKKLMDEAIKDYDKNIRFIDLDENSGHAHARNIALEEVETPYFMFLDADDELASYAITFYLEKFNDTDGLIAPIHSFTTQRPQFVDLDRVRVEYFNAKGNINSFLRKQSACNIIFRTAIVKAHHIRFNENLNTYVDWSFVLEYMKYVNKFVRIFNFPFYFRGEVYDPFETLTLSEQNFDILFKDYVNSFYDAIKRATNPKVREFIVTKMGNKIANEFEPTRYDINERYQTHKYTLVELSKFLHVHLVKNQKLINKIETILLMNNETDKAFKVNQFRKTLRHVKNIVLRRKNKERSLYDLTDKEDNVKPKTIVFESFGGKNYSDSPKYIYEYMQKYYPNYRYIWSFKNPDKNVVPGSAEKVKRNSAEYYQAYSEASHWVSNARTPLYLNKKENQTYIQTWHGTPLKRLANDMKVVRMPGTTTPKYKRNFNRETSRWDYLISPNRYSTEIFRSAFWMDEERMLEIGYPRNDVLVNRANDQEYLNEIRTHLNLPSDKKVIMYAPTWRDDEFVSKGKYLFELKIDLDNLYKELGDDYVILLRMHYLISNALDLSGYENFAIDVSNYNDVSELFLISDCLITDYSSVMFDYGILKRPQFFFAYDIDKYDKGLRGFYMNYMEDLPGPIYTEPYGLAKDLKNLDKVQQQYQEKIDAFYNRFCSLDNGKASQYIGDLIHKDIKEK
;
A
#
# COMPACT_ATOMS: atom_id res chain seq x y z
N MET A 1 -21.58 17.02 -38.17
CA MET A 1 -22.26 16.95 -36.86
C MET A 1 -21.61 15.82 -36.06
N ASN A 2 -21.07 16.10 -34.89
CA ASN A 2 -20.37 15.11 -34.06
C ASN A 2 -21.32 13.97 -33.67
N LYS A 3 -20.80 12.77 -33.56
CA LYS A 3 -21.59 11.57 -33.23
C LYS A 3 -21.57 11.22 -31.74
N LEU A 4 -20.61 11.72 -30.98
CA LEU A 4 -20.36 11.39 -29.58
C LEU A 4 -20.26 12.63 -28.70
N THR A 5 -20.83 12.57 -27.52
CA THR A 5 -20.56 13.51 -26.42
C THR A 5 -19.82 12.81 -25.29
N ILE A 6 -18.73 13.39 -24.82
CA ILE A 6 -18.05 12.99 -23.58
C ILE A 6 -18.61 13.87 -22.45
N ILE A 7 -19.03 13.25 -21.35
CA ILE A 7 -19.54 13.92 -20.16
C ILE A 7 -18.52 13.75 -19.04
N VAL A 8 -17.99 14.85 -18.51
CA VAL A 8 -17.13 14.88 -17.34
C VAL A 8 -17.87 15.59 -16.22
N THR A 9 -18.03 14.91 -15.07
CA THR A 9 -18.57 15.54 -13.85
C THR A 9 -17.49 15.54 -12.78
N TYR A 10 -17.33 16.65 -12.04
CA TYR A 10 -16.32 16.77 -11.01
C TYR A 10 -16.82 17.55 -9.78
N TYR A 11 -16.24 17.15 -8.63
CA TYR A 11 -16.36 17.85 -7.35
C TYR A 11 -15.05 17.69 -6.61
N ASN A 12 -14.40 18.81 -6.24
CA ASN A 12 -13.12 18.84 -5.52
C ASN A 12 -12.07 17.88 -6.13
N ALA A 13 -11.74 18.10 -7.41
CA ALA A 13 -10.87 17.24 -8.21
C ALA A 13 -9.55 17.92 -8.63
N GLU A 14 -9.05 18.91 -7.86
CA GLU A 14 -7.89 19.73 -8.23
C GLU A 14 -6.62 18.92 -8.56
N GLU A 15 -6.44 17.75 -7.94
CA GLU A 15 -5.29 16.87 -8.21
C GLU A 15 -5.42 16.08 -9.54
N TYR A 16 -6.63 15.96 -10.11
CA TYR A 16 -6.92 14.98 -11.17
C TYR A 16 -7.47 15.60 -12.45
N ILE A 17 -8.27 16.67 -12.33
CA ILE A 17 -9.02 17.25 -13.45
C ILE A 17 -8.13 17.61 -14.65
N THR A 18 -6.91 18.10 -14.40
CA THR A 18 -5.95 18.43 -15.45
C THR A 18 -5.56 17.20 -16.27
N GLY A 19 -5.23 16.07 -15.61
CA GLY A 19 -4.86 14.82 -16.27
C GLY A 19 -6.01 14.26 -17.11
N CYS A 20 -7.24 14.28 -16.57
CA CYS A 20 -8.45 13.89 -17.29
C CYS A 20 -8.63 14.69 -18.58
N LEU A 21 -8.61 16.03 -18.49
CA LEU A 21 -8.81 16.91 -19.63
C LEU A 21 -7.67 16.81 -20.66
N GLU A 22 -6.42 16.68 -20.23
CA GLU A 22 -5.30 16.42 -21.13
C GLU A 22 -5.48 15.10 -21.90
N SER A 23 -6.02 14.05 -21.27
CA SER A 23 -6.33 12.79 -21.96
C SER A 23 -7.39 12.93 -23.05
N ILE A 24 -8.31 13.89 -22.90
CA ILE A 24 -9.32 14.27 -23.91
C ILE A 24 -8.67 15.08 -25.03
N LYS A 25 -7.84 16.05 -24.70
CA LYS A 25 -7.11 16.89 -25.69
C LYS A 25 -6.18 16.06 -26.57
N GLN A 26 -5.57 15.04 -26.01
CA GLN A 26 -4.65 14.12 -26.71
C GLN A 26 -5.34 13.06 -27.58
N GLN A 27 -6.68 13.06 -27.69
CA GLN A 27 -7.37 12.13 -28.58
C GLN A 27 -6.97 12.34 -30.04
N ARG A 28 -6.74 11.25 -30.80
CA ARG A 28 -6.34 11.29 -32.22
C ARG A 28 -7.40 11.92 -33.12
N THR A 29 -8.67 11.87 -32.73
CA THR A 29 -9.77 12.62 -33.35
C THR A 29 -10.40 13.54 -32.33
N GLN A 30 -10.89 14.68 -32.80
CA GLN A 30 -11.63 15.63 -32.00
C GLN A 30 -13.11 15.75 -32.47
N ASP A 31 -13.62 14.72 -33.17
CA ASP A 31 -14.98 14.67 -33.70
C ASP A 31 -16.01 14.28 -32.61
N PHE A 32 -15.97 14.98 -31.48
CA PHE A 32 -16.89 14.79 -30.34
C PHE A 32 -17.24 16.12 -29.70
N ASN A 33 -18.34 16.15 -28.94
CA ASN A 33 -18.69 17.26 -28.05
C ASN A 33 -18.22 16.94 -26.63
N LEU A 34 -17.96 17.97 -25.82
CA LEU A 34 -17.57 17.84 -24.42
C LEU A 34 -18.59 18.59 -23.55
N ILE A 35 -19.16 17.92 -22.55
CA ILE A 35 -19.95 18.55 -21.50
C ILE A 35 -19.18 18.37 -20.19
N ILE A 36 -18.92 19.47 -19.50
CA ILE A 36 -18.21 19.48 -18.21
C ILE A 36 -19.17 20.06 -17.16
N VAL A 37 -19.40 19.34 -16.08
CA VAL A 37 -20.25 19.78 -14.98
C VAL A 37 -19.42 19.88 -13.70
N ASN A 38 -19.33 21.09 -13.15
CA ASN A 38 -18.83 21.35 -11.82
C ASN A 38 -19.98 21.17 -10.81
N ASP A 39 -19.87 20.24 -9.91
CA ASP A 39 -20.86 19.97 -8.86
C ASP A 39 -20.57 20.79 -7.59
N GLY A 40 -20.42 22.13 -7.75
CA GLY A 40 -20.22 23.05 -6.63
C GLY A 40 -18.87 22.90 -5.92
N SER A 41 -17.76 22.70 -6.67
CA SER A 41 -16.41 22.56 -6.08
C SER A 41 -15.99 23.80 -5.30
N THR A 42 -15.30 23.55 -4.17
CA THR A 42 -14.80 24.58 -3.24
C THR A 42 -13.27 24.72 -3.25
N ASP A 43 -12.58 23.81 -3.96
CA ASP A 43 -11.12 23.80 -4.17
C ASP A 43 -10.71 24.55 -5.46
N GLN A 44 -9.48 24.32 -5.95
CA GLN A 44 -8.99 24.96 -7.18
C GLN A 44 -9.42 24.24 -8.48
N SER A 45 -10.25 23.22 -8.42
CA SER A 45 -10.67 22.42 -9.58
C SER A 45 -11.20 23.27 -10.73
N LYS A 46 -12.07 24.24 -10.42
CA LYS A 46 -12.64 25.14 -11.45
C LYS A 46 -11.57 25.94 -12.16
N LYS A 47 -10.64 26.54 -11.41
CA LYS A 47 -9.53 27.33 -11.98
C LYS A 47 -8.62 26.45 -12.85
N LEU A 48 -8.26 25.27 -12.38
CA LEU A 48 -7.41 24.33 -13.11
C LEU A 48 -8.11 23.81 -14.37
N MET A 49 -9.41 23.58 -14.29
CA MET A 49 -10.23 23.22 -15.45
C MET A 49 -10.22 24.35 -16.49
N ASP A 50 -10.50 25.61 -16.07
CA ASP A 50 -10.49 26.79 -16.97
C ASP A 50 -9.12 26.96 -17.65
N GLU A 51 -8.02 26.77 -16.91
CA GLU A 51 -6.67 26.81 -17.44
C GLU A 51 -6.41 25.65 -18.45
N ALA A 52 -6.86 24.45 -18.13
CA ALA A 52 -6.68 23.27 -18.99
C ALA A 52 -7.41 23.37 -20.33
N ILE A 53 -8.59 24.01 -20.37
CA ILE A 53 -9.40 24.14 -21.61
C ILE A 53 -9.22 25.46 -22.32
N LYS A 54 -8.44 26.43 -21.78
CA LYS A 54 -8.30 27.80 -22.31
C LYS A 54 -7.97 27.85 -23.80
N ASP A 55 -7.08 26.97 -24.26
CA ASP A 55 -6.62 26.90 -25.65
C ASP A 55 -7.30 25.74 -26.44
N TYR A 56 -8.39 25.21 -25.90
CA TYR A 56 -9.11 24.10 -26.53
C TYR A 56 -10.28 24.62 -27.35
N ASP A 57 -10.04 24.82 -28.66
CA ASP A 57 -10.99 25.38 -29.62
C ASP A 57 -12.01 24.35 -30.12
N LYS A 58 -12.77 23.74 -29.21
CA LYS A 58 -13.79 22.75 -29.55
C LYS A 58 -15.12 23.03 -28.86
N ASN A 59 -16.15 22.29 -29.25
CA ASN A 59 -17.50 22.49 -28.76
C ASN A 59 -17.63 21.96 -27.31
N ILE A 60 -17.45 22.88 -26.34
CA ILE A 60 -17.56 22.60 -24.90
C ILE A 60 -18.83 23.26 -24.37
N ARG A 61 -19.64 22.50 -23.65
CA ARG A 61 -20.71 22.99 -22.80
C ARG A 61 -20.25 22.88 -21.35
N PHE A 62 -20.08 24.03 -20.70
CA PHE A 62 -19.76 24.07 -19.27
C PHE A 62 -21.02 24.37 -18.45
N ILE A 63 -21.20 23.63 -17.34
CA ILE A 63 -22.30 23.79 -16.40
C ILE A 63 -21.68 23.88 -15.00
N ASP A 64 -22.03 24.96 -14.30
CA ASP A 64 -21.52 25.24 -12.95
C ASP A 64 -22.70 25.21 -11.98
N LEU A 65 -22.69 24.28 -11.03
CA LEU A 65 -23.72 24.18 -10.00
C LEU A 65 -23.30 24.98 -8.78
N ASP A 66 -24.26 25.65 -8.13
CA ASP A 66 -23.99 26.53 -6.99
C ASP A 66 -23.52 25.77 -5.74
N GLU A 67 -23.94 24.51 -5.59
CA GLU A 67 -23.61 23.65 -4.46
C GLU A 67 -23.46 22.18 -4.87
N ASN A 68 -22.78 21.38 -4.04
CA ASN A 68 -22.66 19.96 -4.25
C ASN A 68 -24.00 19.26 -4.12
N SER A 69 -24.56 18.88 -5.26
CA SER A 69 -25.84 18.16 -5.36
C SER A 69 -25.70 16.67 -5.55
N GLY A 70 -24.46 16.17 -5.66
CA GLY A 70 -24.08 14.77 -5.78
C GLY A 70 -23.94 14.28 -7.20
N HIS A 71 -23.08 13.31 -7.36
CA HIS A 71 -22.65 12.73 -8.64
C HIS A 71 -23.81 12.29 -9.58
N ALA A 72 -24.90 11.73 -9.01
CA ALA A 72 -26.07 11.34 -9.79
C ALA A 72 -26.79 12.54 -10.40
N HIS A 73 -26.93 13.63 -9.63
CA HIS A 73 -27.58 14.88 -10.05
C HIS A 73 -26.75 15.54 -11.16
N ALA A 74 -25.45 15.73 -10.95
CA ALA A 74 -24.56 16.33 -11.94
C ALA A 74 -24.61 15.58 -13.29
N ARG A 75 -24.62 14.24 -13.27
CA ARG A 75 -24.79 13.43 -14.48
C ARG A 75 -26.17 13.59 -15.12
N ASN A 76 -27.23 13.68 -14.34
CA ASN A 76 -28.59 13.90 -14.86
C ASN A 76 -28.71 15.25 -15.56
N ILE A 77 -28.14 16.33 -14.99
CA ILE A 77 -28.08 17.65 -15.63
C ILE A 77 -27.34 17.56 -16.98
N ALA A 78 -26.19 16.90 -17.01
CA ALA A 78 -25.44 16.71 -18.24
C ALA A 78 -26.23 15.97 -19.33
N LEU A 79 -27.03 14.95 -18.95
CA LEU A 79 -27.84 14.18 -19.88
C LEU A 79 -28.90 14.99 -20.61
N GLU A 80 -29.42 16.07 -19.99
CA GLU A 80 -30.39 16.98 -20.66
C GLU A 80 -29.74 17.70 -21.85
N GLU A 81 -28.48 18.06 -21.72
CA GLU A 81 -27.71 18.83 -22.69
C GLU A 81 -27.11 17.99 -23.82
N VAL A 82 -27.22 16.67 -23.78
CA VAL A 82 -26.68 15.79 -24.83
C VAL A 82 -27.53 15.88 -26.10
N GLU A 83 -26.92 16.33 -27.20
CA GLU A 83 -27.57 16.44 -28.52
C GLU A 83 -27.07 15.40 -29.54
N THR A 84 -25.89 14.81 -29.30
CA THR A 84 -25.29 13.83 -30.20
C THR A 84 -26.00 12.47 -30.14
N PRO A 85 -25.91 11.64 -31.20
CA PRO A 85 -26.53 10.31 -31.21
C PRO A 85 -26.06 9.37 -30.09
N TYR A 86 -24.82 9.57 -29.60
CA TYR A 86 -24.21 8.76 -28.55
C TYR A 86 -23.52 9.63 -27.51
N PHE A 87 -23.38 9.11 -26.30
CA PHE A 87 -22.61 9.75 -25.24
C PHE A 87 -21.90 8.71 -24.36
N MET A 88 -20.89 9.16 -23.61
CA MET A 88 -20.19 8.40 -22.58
C MET A 88 -19.86 9.28 -21.38
N PHE A 89 -19.67 8.64 -20.22
CA PHE A 89 -19.15 9.30 -19.03
C PHE A 89 -17.65 9.06 -18.87
N LEU A 90 -16.95 10.06 -18.40
CA LEU A 90 -15.56 10.00 -17.97
C LEU A 90 -15.47 10.66 -16.60
N ASP A 91 -15.09 9.92 -15.57
CA ASP A 91 -14.89 10.49 -14.24
C ASP A 91 -13.64 11.38 -14.24
N ALA A 92 -13.65 12.44 -13.45
CA ALA A 92 -12.59 13.47 -13.45
C ALA A 92 -11.23 12.95 -12.94
N ASP A 93 -11.22 11.81 -12.27
CA ASP A 93 -10.04 11.08 -11.80
C ASP A 93 -9.57 9.98 -12.77
N ASP A 94 -10.25 9.81 -13.91
CA ASP A 94 -9.99 8.81 -14.92
C ASP A 94 -9.39 9.39 -16.21
N GLU A 95 -8.78 8.56 -17.04
CA GLU A 95 -8.20 8.97 -18.33
C GLU A 95 -8.58 8.03 -19.48
N LEU A 96 -8.59 8.57 -20.69
CA LEU A 96 -8.75 7.83 -21.93
C LEU A 96 -7.42 7.64 -22.65
N ALA A 97 -7.22 6.49 -23.29
CA ALA A 97 -6.11 6.33 -24.23
C ALA A 97 -6.31 7.24 -25.45
N SER A 98 -5.25 7.81 -25.99
CA SER A 98 -5.30 8.78 -27.11
C SER A 98 -5.98 8.28 -28.38
N TYR A 99 -6.12 6.97 -28.54
CA TYR A 99 -6.75 6.29 -29.67
C TYR A 99 -8.20 5.81 -29.36
N ALA A 100 -8.72 6.05 -28.15
CA ALA A 100 -9.99 5.48 -27.70
C ALA A 100 -11.17 5.97 -28.54
N ILE A 101 -11.30 7.29 -28.69
CA ILE A 101 -12.45 7.87 -29.40
C ILE A 101 -12.46 7.51 -30.89
N THR A 102 -11.30 7.53 -31.54
CA THR A 102 -11.18 7.10 -32.94
C THR A 102 -11.73 5.68 -33.11
N PHE A 103 -11.29 4.76 -32.26
CA PHE A 103 -11.72 3.37 -32.31
C PHE A 103 -13.22 3.20 -32.00
N TYR A 104 -13.72 3.92 -31.01
CA TYR A 104 -15.15 3.86 -30.66
C TYR A 104 -16.04 4.35 -31.80
N LEU A 105 -15.71 5.48 -32.42
CA LEU A 105 -16.46 6.04 -33.54
C LEU A 105 -16.55 5.12 -34.75
N GLU A 106 -15.54 4.26 -34.95
CA GLU A 106 -15.55 3.25 -36.00
C GLU A 106 -16.46 2.05 -35.68
N LYS A 107 -16.58 1.67 -34.39
CA LYS A 107 -17.16 0.37 -34.00
C LYS A 107 -18.61 0.43 -33.54
N PHE A 108 -19.17 1.58 -33.13
CA PHE A 108 -20.55 1.63 -32.62
C PHE A 108 -21.66 1.93 -33.63
N ASN A 109 -21.34 2.06 -34.93
CA ASN A 109 -22.34 2.32 -35.97
C ASN A 109 -23.51 1.31 -35.95
N ASP A 110 -24.77 1.82 -35.99
CA ASP A 110 -26.03 1.05 -35.94
C ASP A 110 -26.18 0.12 -34.74
N THR A 111 -25.51 0.41 -33.62
CA THR A 111 -25.69 -0.33 -32.37
C THR A 111 -26.33 0.57 -31.30
N ASP A 112 -26.91 -0.08 -30.30
CA ASP A 112 -27.52 0.62 -29.17
C ASP A 112 -26.47 0.96 -28.08
N GLY A 113 -25.24 0.48 -28.22
CA GLY A 113 -24.16 0.82 -27.30
C GLY A 113 -22.89 0.00 -27.50
N LEU A 114 -21.83 0.43 -26.83
CA LEU A 114 -20.53 -0.23 -26.82
C LEU A 114 -20.02 -0.35 -25.38
N ILE A 115 -19.43 -1.49 -25.04
CA ILE A 115 -18.80 -1.75 -23.74
C ILE A 115 -17.30 -1.98 -23.92
N ALA A 116 -16.48 -1.19 -23.24
CA ALA A 116 -15.04 -1.37 -23.19
C ALA A 116 -14.58 -1.89 -21.80
N PRO A 117 -13.41 -2.52 -21.69
CA PRO A 117 -12.83 -2.84 -20.40
C PRO A 117 -12.30 -1.59 -19.70
N ILE A 118 -12.40 -1.56 -18.37
CA ILE A 118 -11.71 -0.58 -17.50
C ILE A 118 -10.41 -1.22 -17.05
N HIS A 119 -9.32 -0.48 -17.16
CA HIS A 119 -7.99 -0.87 -16.66
C HIS A 119 -7.58 0.04 -15.49
N SER A 120 -6.71 -0.45 -14.62
CA SER A 120 -6.11 0.41 -13.58
C SER A 120 -5.12 1.37 -14.22
N PHE A 121 -4.96 2.55 -13.64
CA PHE A 121 -3.97 3.56 -14.06
C PHE A 121 -2.53 3.00 -14.08
N THR A 122 -2.24 2.01 -13.23
CA THR A 122 -0.96 1.30 -13.18
C THR A 122 -0.75 0.28 -14.31
N THR A 123 -1.77 0.06 -15.18
CA THR A 123 -1.63 -0.82 -16.34
C THR A 123 -0.70 -0.16 -17.36
N GLN A 124 0.34 -0.88 -17.76
CA GLN A 124 1.30 -0.39 -18.75
C GLN A 124 0.57 -0.01 -20.05
N ARG A 125 0.72 1.24 -20.47
CA ARG A 125 0.16 1.73 -21.74
C ARG A 125 0.98 1.14 -22.89
N PRO A 126 0.36 0.49 -23.89
CA PRO A 126 1.11 -0.08 -24.99
C PRO A 126 1.79 1.05 -25.80
N GLN A 127 3.09 0.92 -26.01
CA GLN A 127 3.87 1.87 -26.84
C GLN A 127 3.49 1.79 -28.32
N PHE A 128 3.07 0.63 -28.77
CA PHE A 128 2.62 0.37 -30.13
C PHE A 128 1.22 -0.21 -30.09
N VAL A 129 0.29 0.43 -30.79
CA VAL A 129 -1.15 0.03 -30.80
C VAL A 129 -1.52 -0.37 -32.21
N ASP A 130 -1.68 -1.67 -32.41
CA ASP A 130 -2.33 -2.24 -33.59
C ASP A 130 -3.82 -2.41 -33.30
N LEU A 131 -4.62 -1.43 -33.71
CA LEU A 131 -6.06 -1.41 -33.46
C LEU A 131 -6.81 -2.50 -34.24
N ASP A 132 -6.24 -3.02 -35.33
CA ASP A 132 -6.86 -4.10 -36.12
C ASP A 132 -6.87 -5.43 -35.38
N ARG A 133 -5.99 -5.62 -34.40
CA ARG A 133 -5.93 -6.82 -33.54
C ARG A 133 -6.85 -6.76 -32.33
N VAL A 134 -7.55 -5.66 -32.12
CA VAL A 134 -8.48 -5.55 -30.97
C VAL A 134 -9.69 -6.44 -31.21
N ARG A 135 -9.87 -7.41 -30.33
CA ARG A 135 -11.04 -8.31 -30.41
C ARG A 135 -12.32 -7.55 -30.08
N VAL A 136 -13.24 -7.53 -31.07
CA VAL A 136 -14.55 -6.90 -30.98
C VAL A 136 -15.61 -7.96 -31.33
N GLU A 137 -16.68 -8.03 -30.54
CA GLU A 137 -17.81 -8.89 -30.81
C GLU A 137 -19.11 -8.10 -30.79
N TYR A 138 -20.01 -8.42 -31.75
CA TYR A 138 -21.34 -7.84 -31.86
C TYR A 138 -22.34 -8.80 -31.26
N PHE A 139 -23.17 -8.36 -30.35
CA PHE A 139 -24.11 -9.19 -29.62
C PHE A 139 -25.55 -8.74 -29.81
N ASN A 140 -26.47 -9.71 -29.80
CA ASN A 140 -27.86 -9.46 -29.51
C ASN A 140 -28.05 -9.47 -27.98
N ALA A 141 -28.55 -8.37 -27.43
CA ALA A 141 -28.68 -8.20 -25.98
C ALA A 141 -29.59 -9.22 -25.31
N LYS A 142 -30.68 -9.63 -25.99
CA LYS A 142 -31.64 -10.58 -25.42
C LYS A 142 -31.03 -11.96 -25.08
N GLY A 143 -29.98 -12.38 -25.80
CA GLY A 143 -29.27 -13.64 -25.54
C GLY A 143 -28.05 -13.49 -24.58
N ASN A 144 -27.49 -12.29 -24.42
CA ASN A 144 -26.20 -12.07 -23.77
C ASN A 144 -26.23 -11.05 -22.64
N ILE A 145 -27.36 -10.91 -21.96
CA ILE A 145 -27.58 -9.92 -20.89
C ILE A 145 -26.52 -9.99 -19.78
N ASN A 146 -26.02 -11.19 -19.47
CA ASN A 146 -24.97 -11.42 -18.47
C ASN A 146 -23.64 -10.71 -18.80
N SER A 147 -23.39 -10.39 -20.06
CA SER A 147 -22.17 -9.68 -20.47
C SER A 147 -22.15 -8.21 -20.00
N PHE A 148 -23.31 -7.58 -19.97
CA PHE A 148 -23.50 -6.26 -19.40
C PHE A 148 -23.46 -6.27 -17.86
N LEU A 149 -24.16 -7.23 -17.25
CA LEU A 149 -24.36 -7.31 -15.81
C LEU A 149 -23.06 -7.50 -15.01
N ARG A 150 -22.02 -8.03 -15.66
CA ARG A 150 -20.69 -8.20 -15.00
C ARG A 150 -19.99 -6.89 -14.70
N LYS A 151 -20.34 -5.80 -15.40
CA LYS A 151 -19.76 -4.48 -15.22
C LYS A 151 -20.82 -3.53 -14.69
N GLN A 152 -20.51 -2.89 -13.57
CA GLN A 152 -21.45 -2.08 -12.79
C GLN A 152 -21.16 -0.58 -12.90
N SER A 153 -20.28 -0.18 -13.83
CA SER A 153 -19.95 1.22 -14.08
C SER A 153 -20.57 1.71 -15.37
N ALA A 154 -21.05 2.94 -15.38
CA ALA A 154 -21.51 3.63 -16.57
C ALA A 154 -20.35 4.18 -17.42
N CYS A 155 -19.18 4.40 -16.83
CA CYS A 155 -18.03 5.08 -17.45
C CYS A 155 -17.39 4.31 -18.60
N ASN A 156 -17.53 3.01 -18.66
CA ASN A 156 -16.99 2.19 -19.75
C ASN A 156 -18.02 1.79 -20.82
N ILE A 157 -19.17 2.48 -20.83
CA ILE A 157 -20.27 2.23 -21.76
C ILE A 157 -20.51 3.48 -22.62
N ILE A 158 -20.65 3.29 -23.92
CA ILE A 158 -21.18 4.31 -24.81
C ILE A 158 -22.67 4.03 -24.99
N PHE A 159 -23.49 5.00 -24.71
CA PHE A 159 -24.93 4.92 -24.68
C PHE A 159 -25.53 5.59 -25.93
N ARG A 160 -26.62 5.05 -26.45
CA ARG A 160 -27.43 5.67 -27.51
C ARG A 160 -28.37 6.69 -26.89
N THR A 161 -28.20 7.96 -27.21
CA THR A 161 -28.96 9.09 -26.64
C THR A 161 -30.47 8.94 -26.79
N ALA A 162 -30.92 8.48 -27.98
CA ALA A 162 -32.33 8.32 -28.28
C ALA A 162 -33.03 7.33 -27.31
N ILE A 163 -32.34 6.26 -26.85
CA ILE A 163 -32.89 5.32 -25.87
C ILE A 163 -33.07 6.00 -24.52
N VAL A 164 -32.07 6.73 -24.06
CA VAL A 164 -32.12 7.41 -22.74
C VAL A 164 -33.21 8.48 -22.71
N LYS A 165 -33.31 9.30 -23.78
CA LYS A 165 -34.33 10.35 -23.88
C LYS A 165 -35.75 9.78 -24.02
N ALA A 166 -35.96 8.80 -24.93
CA ALA A 166 -37.27 8.21 -25.16
C ALA A 166 -37.87 7.50 -23.94
N HIS A 167 -37.04 6.98 -23.07
CA HIS A 167 -37.46 6.23 -21.88
C HIS A 167 -37.19 6.97 -20.57
N HIS A 168 -36.81 8.23 -20.62
CA HIS A 168 -36.54 9.09 -19.44
C HIS A 168 -35.61 8.42 -18.42
N ILE A 169 -34.55 7.74 -18.90
CA ILE A 169 -33.62 7.02 -18.04
C ILE A 169 -32.76 8.02 -17.28
N ARG A 170 -32.74 7.91 -15.96
CA ARG A 170 -32.02 8.82 -15.05
C ARG A 170 -31.31 8.04 -13.94
N PHE A 171 -30.21 8.62 -13.47
CA PHE A 171 -29.60 8.17 -12.21
C PHE A 171 -30.53 8.46 -11.04
N ASN A 172 -30.48 7.63 -10.02
CA ASN A 172 -31.24 7.82 -8.79
C ASN A 172 -30.46 8.76 -7.86
N GLU A 173 -30.93 10.00 -7.72
CA GLU A 173 -30.29 11.06 -6.93
C GLU A 173 -30.37 10.85 -5.41
N ASN A 174 -31.15 9.87 -4.93
CA ASN A 174 -31.17 9.46 -3.53
C ASN A 174 -30.03 8.51 -3.14
N LEU A 175 -29.15 8.17 -4.07
CA LEU A 175 -27.99 7.31 -3.86
C LEU A 175 -26.69 8.13 -3.95
N ASN A 176 -25.82 7.97 -2.96
CA ASN A 176 -24.48 8.59 -3.00
C ASN A 176 -23.45 7.70 -3.71
N THR A 177 -23.55 6.38 -3.51
CA THR A 177 -22.65 5.40 -4.13
C THR A 177 -23.43 4.36 -4.90
N TYR A 178 -22.75 3.62 -5.79
CA TYR A 178 -23.34 2.56 -6.62
C TYR A 178 -24.49 3.04 -7.54
N VAL A 179 -24.50 4.30 -7.93
CA VAL A 179 -25.55 4.94 -8.74
C VAL A 179 -25.66 4.36 -10.14
N ASP A 180 -24.56 3.87 -10.70
CA ASP A 180 -24.47 3.38 -12.07
C ASP A 180 -25.33 2.14 -12.32
N TRP A 181 -25.48 1.31 -11.30
CA TRP A 181 -26.06 -0.03 -11.49
C TRP A 181 -27.50 0.01 -11.95
N SER A 182 -28.32 0.81 -11.30
CA SER A 182 -29.73 0.97 -11.68
C SER A 182 -29.90 1.66 -13.02
N PHE A 183 -29.08 2.66 -13.34
CA PHE A 183 -29.07 3.34 -14.65
C PHE A 183 -28.75 2.35 -15.79
N VAL A 184 -27.67 1.60 -15.64
CA VAL A 184 -27.25 0.60 -16.65
C VAL A 184 -28.31 -0.49 -16.83
N LEU A 185 -28.94 -0.97 -15.73
CA LEU A 185 -30.00 -1.99 -15.80
C LEU A 185 -31.27 -1.46 -16.47
N GLU A 186 -31.64 -0.22 -16.23
CA GLU A 186 -32.79 0.41 -16.89
C GLU A 186 -32.52 0.54 -18.38
N TYR A 187 -31.34 1.04 -18.77
CA TYR A 187 -30.93 1.17 -20.17
C TYR A 187 -30.99 -0.16 -20.94
N MET A 188 -30.53 -1.22 -20.29
CA MET A 188 -30.46 -2.55 -20.90
C MET A 188 -31.80 -3.17 -21.27
N LYS A 189 -32.93 -2.69 -20.72
CA LYS A 189 -34.27 -3.16 -21.13
C LYS A 189 -34.54 -2.88 -22.61
N TYR A 190 -33.96 -1.82 -23.13
CA TYR A 190 -34.27 -1.26 -24.46
C TYR A 190 -33.17 -1.53 -25.50
N VAL A 191 -32.04 -2.11 -25.06
CA VAL A 191 -30.91 -2.45 -25.93
C VAL A 191 -31.20 -3.73 -26.72
N ASN A 192 -31.02 -3.68 -28.05
CA ASN A 192 -31.10 -4.84 -28.92
C ASN A 192 -29.73 -5.30 -29.40
N LYS A 193 -28.92 -4.40 -29.95
CA LYS A 193 -27.59 -4.68 -30.50
C LYS A 193 -26.53 -3.87 -29.78
N PHE A 194 -25.46 -4.52 -29.35
CA PHE A 194 -24.33 -3.81 -28.76
C PHE A 194 -22.99 -4.44 -29.13
N VAL A 195 -21.93 -3.66 -28.95
CA VAL A 195 -20.54 -4.03 -29.20
C VAL A 195 -19.83 -4.24 -27.90
N ARG A 196 -18.99 -5.28 -27.84
CA ARG A 196 -18.08 -5.50 -26.70
C ARG A 196 -16.65 -5.59 -27.17
N ILE A 197 -15.80 -4.81 -26.53
CA ILE A 197 -14.35 -4.84 -26.69
C ILE A 197 -13.75 -5.72 -25.59
N PHE A 198 -12.75 -6.55 -25.93
CA PHE A 198 -12.09 -7.45 -25.00
C PHE A 198 -10.64 -7.04 -24.75
N ASN A 199 -10.24 -7.04 -23.48
CA ASN A 199 -8.84 -7.01 -22.99
C ASN A 199 -7.91 -5.99 -23.66
N PHE A 200 -8.42 -4.82 -24.04
CA PHE A 200 -7.61 -3.76 -24.61
C PHE A 200 -7.80 -2.46 -23.82
N PRO A 201 -6.71 -1.73 -23.48
CA PRO A 201 -6.77 -0.58 -22.58
C PRO A 201 -7.20 0.69 -23.31
N PHE A 202 -8.48 1.02 -23.22
CA PHE A 202 -9.04 2.29 -23.70
C PHE A 202 -9.37 3.27 -22.59
N TYR A 203 -9.80 2.76 -21.43
CA TYR A 203 -10.22 3.53 -20.27
C TYR A 203 -9.37 3.14 -19.07
N PHE A 204 -8.74 4.14 -18.45
CA PHE A 204 -7.88 3.97 -17.29
C PHE A 204 -8.53 4.62 -16.08
N ARG A 205 -8.83 3.80 -15.07
CA ARG A 205 -9.36 4.29 -13.81
C ARG A 205 -8.25 4.79 -12.92
N GLY A 206 -8.35 6.07 -12.52
CA GLY A 206 -7.52 6.67 -11.51
C GLY A 206 -7.71 6.01 -10.15
N GLU A 207 -6.69 6.02 -9.33
CA GLU A 207 -6.77 5.68 -7.91
C GLU A 207 -6.61 7.00 -7.13
N VAL A 208 -7.72 7.65 -6.84
CA VAL A 208 -7.76 8.91 -6.05
C VAL A 208 -7.51 8.58 -4.59
N TYR A 209 -6.61 9.31 -3.97
CA TYR A 209 -6.42 9.24 -2.53
C TYR A 209 -5.91 10.56 -1.93
N ASP A 210 -6.72 11.18 -1.10
CA ASP A 210 -6.30 12.15 -0.10
C ASP A 210 -6.82 11.74 1.28
N PRO A 211 -5.95 11.46 2.26
CA PRO A 211 -6.39 11.03 3.59
C PRO A 211 -6.92 12.15 4.49
N PHE A 212 -6.75 13.43 4.11
CA PHE A 212 -7.00 14.56 5.00
C PHE A 212 -8.18 15.43 4.61
N GLU A 213 -8.62 15.45 3.35
CA GLU A 213 -9.65 16.39 2.91
C GLU A 213 -10.98 15.74 2.52
N THR A 214 -11.00 14.58 1.89
CA THR A 214 -12.26 13.87 1.59
C THR A 214 -12.02 12.38 1.41
N LEU A 215 -12.71 11.55 2.20
CA LEU A 215 -12.79 10.13 1.90
C LEU A 215 -13.40 9.95 0.51
N THR A 216 -12.70 9.27 -0.40
CA THR A 216 -13.30 8.88 -1.68
C THR A 216 -14.57 8.05 -1.40
N LEU A 217 -15.49 8.01 -2.35
CA LEU A 217 -16.73 7.21 -2.23
C LEU A 217 -16.43 5.74 -1.85
N SER A 218 -15.25 5.21 -2.26
CA SER A 218 -14.81 3.84 -1.94
C SER A 218 -14.17 3.68 -0.55
N GLU A 219 -13.85 4.78 0.13
CA GLU A 219 -13.15 4.82 1.43
C GLU A 219 -14.07 5.18 2.61
N GLN A 220 -15.31 5.49 2.30
CA GLN A 220 -16.34 5.72 3.32
C GLN A 220 -16.42 4.55 4.30
N ASN A 221 -16.89 4.84 5.51
CA ASN A 221 -17.15 3.80 6.50
C ASN A 221 -17.99 2.66 5.90
N PHE A 222 -17.62 1.42 6.24
CA PHE A 222 -18.35 0.22 5.80
C PHE A 222 -19.87 0.35 5.98
N ASP A 223 -20.31 0.96 7.06
CA ASP A 223 -21.74 1.09 7.38
C ASP A 223 -22.49 1.94 6.34
N ILE A 224 -21.88 3.05 5.91
CA ILE A 224 -22.41 3.91 4.85
C ILE A 224 -22.43 3.15 3.52
N LEU A 225 -21.29 2.56 3.16
CA LEU A 225 -21.15 1.81 1.91
C LEU A 225 -22.09 0.61 1.83
N PHE A 226 -22.29 -0.11 2.93
CA PHE A 226 -23.20 -1.26 2.93
C PHE A 226 -24.64 -0.82 2.83
N LYS A 227 -25.03 0.26 3.52
CA LYS A 227 -26.36 0.87 3.43
C LYS A 227 -26.66 1.32 2.00
N ASP A 228 -25.74 2.04 1.38
CA ASP A 228 -25.89 2.50 -0.01
C ASP A 228 -25.96 1.33 -1.00
N TYR A 229 -25.15 0.28 -0.78
CA TYR A 229 -25.22 -0.93 -1.60
C TYR A 229 -26.58 -1.62 -1.49
N VAL A 230 -27.18 -1.68 -0.28
CA VAL A 230 -28.51 -2.23 -0.05
C VAL A 230 -29.57 -1.37 -0.74
N ASN A 231 -29.50 -0.05 -0.63
CA ASN A 231 -30.41 0.86 -1.32
C ASN A 231 -30.33 0.73 -2.84
N SER A 232 -29.08 0.69 -3.38
CA SER A 232 -28.84 0.45 -4.80
C SER A 232 -29.38 -0.92 -5.27
N PHE A 233 -29.27 -1.96 -4.41
CA PHE A 233 -29.85 -3.27 -4.69
C PHE A 233 -31.38 -3.21 -4.80
N TYR A 234 -32.07 -2.54 -3.87
CA TYR A 234 -33.52 -2.40 -3.92
C TYR A 234 -33.97 -1.58 -5.13
N ASP A 235 -33.27 -0.53 -5.48
CA ASP A 235 -33.57 0.24 -6.70
C ASP A 235 -33.37 -0.62 -7.97
N ALA A 236 -32.25 -1.32 -8.06
CA ALA A 236 -31.94 -2.22 -9.19
C ALA A 236 -32.96 -3.35 -9.34
N ILE A 237 -33.36 -4.01 -8.23
CA ILE A 237 -34.33 -5.13 -8.28
C ILE A 237 -35.75 -4.66 -8.65
N LYS A 238 -36.11 -3.44 -8.23
CA LYS A 238 -37.38 -2.81 -8.60
C LYS A 238 -37.45 -2.55 -10.11
N ARG A 239 -36.34 -2.15 -10.71
CA ARG A 239 -36.23 -1.88 -12.15
C ARG A 239 -36.09 -3.15 -13.00
N ALA A 240 -35.59 -4.24 -12.45
CA ALA A 240 -35.33 -5.47 -13.19
C ALA A 240 -36.64 -6.22 -13.49
N THR A 241 -37.06 -6.21 -14.76
CA THR A 241 -38.23 -6.94 -15.24
C THR A 241 -37.91 -8.38 -15.75
N ASN A 242 -36.68 -8.60 -16.22
CA ASN A 242 -36.25 -9.91 -16.73
C ASN A 242 -35.85 -10.84 -15.55
N PRO A 243 -36.41 -12.08 -15.49
CA PRO A 243 -36.13 -13.05 -14.42
C PRO A 243 -34.63 -13.38 -14.26
N LYS A 244 -33.85 -13.49 -15.35
CA LYS A 244 -32.41 -13.78 -15.32
C LYS A 244 -31.64 -12.59 -14.71
N VAL A 245 -32.04 -11.35 -14.98
CA VAL A 245 -31.49 -10.15 -14.40
C VAL A 245 -31.77 -10.12 -12.91
N ARG A 246 -33.01 -10.41 -12.50
CA ARG A 246 -33.36 -10.50 -11.08
C ARG A 246 -32.54 -11.55 -10.36
N GLU A 247 -32.42 -12.74 -10.92
CA GLU A 247 -31.57 -13.81 -10.36
C GLU A 247 -30.09 -13.36 -10.20
N PHE A 248 -29.55 -12.67 -11.20
CA PHE A 248 -28.21 -12.15 -11.13
C PHE A 248 -28.05 -11.12 -10.01
N ILE A 249 -28.95 -10.14 -9.87
CA ILE A 249 -28.94 -9.12 -8.83
C ILE A 249 -29.02 -9.76 -7.44
N VAL A 250 -29.93 -10.71 -7.27
CA VAL A 250 -30.13 -11.46 -6.01
C VAL A 250 -28.86 -12.28 -5.68
N THR A 251 -28.25 -12.93 -6.67
CA THR A 251 -26.98 -13.65 -6.49
C THR A 251 -25.85 -12.71 -6.04
N LYS A 252 -25.75 -11.54 -6.66
CA LYS A 252 -24.75 -10.53 -6.26
C LYS A 252 -24.93 -10.07 -4.83
N MET A 253 -26.18 -9.81 -4.41
CA MET A 253 -26.47 -9.43 -3.04
C MET A 253 -26.15 -10.55 -2.03
N GLY A 254 -26.55 -11.79 -2.36
CA GLY A 254 -26.18 -12.94 -1.55
C GLY A 254 -24.67 -13.12 -1.38
N ASN A 255 -23.90 -12.92 -2.46
CA ASN A 255 -22.44 -12.95 -2.41
C ASN A 255 -21.86 -11.80 -1.60
N LYS A 256 -22.44 -10.59 -1.70
CA LYS A 256 -22.04 -9.43 -0.88
C LYS A 256 -22.22 -9.73 0.61
N ILE A 257 -23.40 -10.23 1.02
CA ILE A 257 -23.65 -10.64 2.40
C ILE A 257 -22.64 -11.70 2.84
N ALA A 258 -22.42 -12.74 2.06
CA ALA A 258 -21.50 -13.82 2.39
C ALA A 258 -20.06 -13.35 2.59
N ASN A 259 -19.61 -12.37 1.82
CA ASN A 259 -18.26 -11.80 1.89
C ASN A 259 -18.12 -10.81 3.04
N GLU A 260 -19.10 -9.92 3.23
CA GLU A 260 -19.01 -8.87 4.24
C GLU A 260 -19.27 -9.39 5.66
N PHE A 261 -20.07 -10.45 5.79
CA PHE A 261 -20.37 -11.11 7.07
C PHE A 261 -19.69 -12.48 7.21
N GLU A 262 -18.54 -12.64 6.56
CA GLU A 262 -17.68 -13.81 6.70
C GLU A 262 -17.18 -13.94 8.14
N PRO A 263 -17.40 -15.08 8.84
CA PRO A 263 -17.12 -15.20 10.28
C PRO A 263 -15.65 -15.05 10.69
N THR A 264 -14.71 -15.12 9.74
CA THR A 264 -13.28 -14.94 10.01
C THR A 264 -12.80 -13.48 9.87
N ARG A 265 -13.70 -12.56 9.57
CA ARG A 265 -13.37 -11.13 9.56
C ARG A 265 -13.11 -10.64 10.98
N TYR A 266 -12.14 -9.74 11.12
CA TYR A 266 -11.77 -9.17 12.43
C TYR A 266 -12.87 -8.30 13.05
N ASP A 267 -13.61 -7.59 12.17
CA ASP A 267 -14.68 -6.65 12.52
C ASP A 267 -16.11 -7.25 12.48
N ILE A 268 -16.19 -8.59 12.45
CA ILE A 268 -17.48 -9.28 12.27
C ILE A 268 -18.47 -9.02 13.37
N ASN A 269 -18.01 -8.86 14.62
CA ASN A 269 -18.88 -8.62 15.77
C ASN A 269 -19.58 -7.25 15.62
N GLU A 270 -18.82 -6.21 15.33
CA GLU A 270 -19.31 -4.86 15.12
C GLU A 270 -20.27 -4.81 13.92
N ARG A 271 -19.83 -5.30 12.75
CA ARG A 271 -20.66 -5.35 11.54
C ARG A 271 -21.98 -6.06 11.76
N TYR A 272 -21.95 -7.21 12.43
CA TYR A 272 -23.16 -7.99 12.66
C TYR A 272 -24.13 -7.27 13.58
N GLN A 273 -23.64 -6.64 14.66
CA GLN A 273 -24.47 -5.87 15.58
C GLN A 273 -25.09 -4.62 14.91
N THR A 274 -24.29 -3.88 14.16
CA THR A 274 -24.74 -2.67 13.45
C THR A 274 -25.80 -3.00 12.40
N HIS A 275 -25.62 -4.08 11.63
CA HIS A 275 -26.48 -4.39 10.48
C HIS A 275 -27.47 -5.55 10.70
N LYS A 276 -27.65 -6.03 11.93
CA LYS A 276 -28.52 -7.20 12.21
C LYS A 276 -29.94 -7.07 11.66
N TYR A 277 -30.55 -5.91 11.74
CA TYR A 277 -31.90 -5.67 11.20
C TYR A 277 -31.91 -5.62 9.67
N THR A 278 -30.91 -5.00 9.06
CA THR A 278 -30.74 -5.04 7.60
C THR A 278 -30.55 -6.48 7.10
N LEU A 279 -29.79 -7.30 7.83
CA LEU A 279 -29.64 -8.73 7.51
C LEU A 279 -30.96 -9.49 7.63
N VAL A 280 -31.81 -9.15 8.61
CA VAL A 280 -33.15 -9.73 8.75
C VAL A 280 -34.01 -9.41 7.52
N GLU A 281 -34.09 -8.14 7.12
CA GLU A 281 -34.86 -7.72 5.94
C GLU A 281 -34.37 -8.37 4.65
N LEU A 282 -33.06 -8.35 4.43
CA LEU A 282 -32.44 -9.00 3.28
C LEU A 282 -32.66 -10.51 3.28
N SER A 283 -32.57 -11.16 4.44
CA SER A 283 -32.83 -12.61 4.55
C SER A 283 -34.28 -12.97 4.21
N LYS A 284 -35.25 -12.18 4.64
CA LYS A 284 -36.67 -12.34 4.29
C LYS A 284 -36.88 -12.14 2.78
N PHE A 285 -36.26 -11.11 2.20
CA PHE A 285 -36.40 -10.80 0.78
C PHE A 285 -35.73 -11.85 -0.13
N LEU A 286 -34.53 -12.31 0.26
CA LEU A 286 -33.71 -13.22 -0.52
C LEU A 286 -33.95 -14.71 -0.18
N HIS A 287 -34.87 -15.05 0.70
CA HIS A 287 -34.99 -16.37 1.35
C HIS A 287 -34.93 -17.54 0.38
N VAL A 288 -35.67 -17.50 -0.73
CA VAL A 288 -35.69 -18.59 -1.73
C VAL A 288 -34.31 -18.84 -2.32
N HIS A 289 -33.60 -17.76 -2.67
CA HIS A 289 -32.28 -17.85 -3.26
C HIS A 289 -31.23 -18.29 -2.23
N LEU A 290 -31.24 -17.69 -1.04
CA LEU A 290 -30.25 -17.99 0.01
C LEU A 290 -30.43 -19.45 0.50
N VAL A 291 -31.65 -19.89 0.72
CA VAL A 291 -31.90 -21.24 1.20
C VAL A 291 -31.60 -22.29 0.12
N LYS A 292 -31.86 -22.00 -1.16
CA LYS A 292 -31.59 -22.94 -2.25
C LYS A 292 -30.09 -23.13 -2.51
N ASN A 293 -29.31 -22.08 -2.47
CA ASN A 293 -27.94 -22.07 -2.98
C ASN A 293 -26.84 -22.13 -1.90
N GLN A 294 -27.21 -22.21 -0.62
CA GLN A 294 -26.27 -22.21 0.50
C GLN A 294 -26.02 -23.60 1.11
N LYS A 295 -24.87 -23.71 1.83
CA LYS A 295 -24.60 -24.87 2.70
C LYS A 295 -25.55 -24.91 3.90
N LEU A 296 -25.82 -26.12 4.43
CA LEU A 296 -26.80 -26.35 5.48
C LEU A 296 -26.69 -25.36 6.68
N ILE A 297 -25.47 -25.15 7.18
CA ILE A 297 -25.26 -24.25 8.32
C ILE A 297 -25.56 -22.79 8.00
N ASN A 298 -25.30 -22.34 6.77
CA ASN A 298 -25.67 -21.00 6.32
C ASN A 298 -27.19 -20.87 6.17
N LYS A 299 -27.88 -21.96 5.78
CA LYS A 299 -29.35 -21.99 5.76
C LYS A 299 -29.94 -21.80 7.15
N ILE A 300 -29.35 -22.44 8.17
CA ILE A 300 -29.77 -22.26 9.56
C ILE A 300 -29.62 -20.80 10.00
N GLU A 301 -28.48 -20.17 9.74
CA GLU A 301 -28.24 -18.75 10.01
C GLU A 301 -29.31 -17.86 9.31
N THR A 302 -29.56 -18.11 8.02
CA THR A 302 -30.57 -17.38 7.25
C THR A 302 -31.98 -17.55 7.82
N ILE A 303 -32.37 -18.76 8.18
CA ILE A 303 -33.70 -19.04 8.78
C ILE A 303 -33.88 -18.34 10.12
N LEU A 304 -32.84 -18.33 10.98
CA LEU A 304 -32.85 -17.61 12.23
C LEU A 304 -33.00 -16.09 12.03
N LEU A 305 -32.30 -15.51 11.05
CA LEU A 305 -32.48 -14.11 10.67
C LEU A 305 -33.91 -13.82 10.18
N MET A 306 -34.48 -14.68 9.34
CA MET A 306 -35.86 -14.53 8.87
C MET A 306 -36.88 -14.52 10.02
N ASN A 307 -36.62 -15.27 11.06
CA ASN A 307 -37.42 -15.33 12.26
C ASN A 307 -37.08 -14.23 13.29
N ASN A 308 -36.23 -13.26 12.90
CA ASN A 308 -35.78 -12.16 13.77
C ASN A 308 -34.96 -12.62 15.01
N GLU A 309 -34.42 -13.86 14.97
CA GLU A 309 -33.58 -14.42 16.03
C GLU A 309 -32.10 -14.07 15.82
N THR A 310 -31.78 -12.78 15.83
CA THR A 310 -30.45 -12.23 15.43
C THR A 310 -29.29 -12.76 16.28
N ASP A 311 -29.47 -12.91 17.60
CA ASP A 311 -28.43 -13.38 18.49
C ASP A 311 -28.13 -14.87 18.29
N LYS A 312 -29.16 -15.67 18.02
CA LYS A 312 -28.93 -17.09 17.66
C LYS A 312 -28.28 -17.21 16.29
N ALA A 313 -28.65 -16.38 15.33
CA ALA A 313 -28.03 -16.33 14.01
C ALA A 313 -26.54 -15.97 14.15
N PHE A 314 -26.19 -14.99 14.98
CA PHE A 314 -24.81 -14.62 15.24
C PHE A 314 -24.02 -15.77 15.90
N LYS A 315 -24.59 -16.47 16.86
CA LYS A 315 -23.97 -17.68 17.44
C LYS A 315 -23.68 -18.75 16.39
N VAL A 316 -24.60 -18.96 15.43
CA VAL A 316 -24.37 -19.88 14.30
C VAL A 316 -23.22 -19.38 13.40
N ASN A 317 -23.15 -18.07 13.14
CA ASN A 317 -22.03 -17.45 12.41
C ASN A 317 -20.69 -17.74 13.11
N GLN A 318 -20.58 -17.52 14.42
CA GLN A 318 -19.37 -17.81 15.21
C GLN A 318 -19.06 -19.32 15.24
N PHE A 319 -20.06 -20.18 15.33
CA PHE A 319 -19.87 -21.63 15.25
C PHE A 319 -19.30 -22.08 13.90
N ARG A 320 -19.68 -21.42 12.80
CA ARG A 320 -19.04 -21.64 11.47
C ARG A 320 -17.54 -21.33 11.47
N LYS A 321 -17.12 -20.28 12.20
CA LYS A 321 -15.68 -19.97 12.40
C LYS A 321 -14.98 -21.15 13.08
N THR A 322 -15.52 -21.63 14.19
CA THR A 322 -14.99 -22.76 14.94
C THR A 322 -14.90 -24.02 14.08
N LEU A 323 -15.98 -24.38 13.37
CA LEU A 323 -15.97 -25.55 12.45
C LEU A 323 -14.92 -25.43 11.36
N ARG A 324 -14.66 -24.24 10.84
CA ARG A 324 -13.61 -24.02 9.84
C ARG A 324 -12.21 -24.30 10.43
N HIS A 325 -11.94 -23.81 11.63
CA HIS A 325 -10.68 -24.06 12.34
C HIS A 325 -10.51 -25.55 12.65
N VAL A 326 -11.52 -26.20 13.21
CA VAL A 326 -11.51 -27.63 13.46
C VAL A 326 -11.23 -28.44 12.17
N LYS A 327 -11.90 -28.10 11.08
CA LYS A 327 -11.66 -28.72 9.77
C LYS A 327 -10.22 -28.56 9.29
N ASN A 328 -9.61 -27.37 9.47
CA ASN A 328 -8.21 -27.13 9.09
C ASN A 328 -7.24 -28.00 9.91
N ILE A 329 -7.53 -28.18 11.21
CA ILE A 329 -6.72 -28.99 12.11
C ILE A 329 -6.84 -30.49 11.76
N VAL A 330 -8.08 -31.01 11.66
CA VAL A 330 -8.35 -32.43 11.37
C VAL A 330 -7.79 -32.83 10.00
N LEU A 331 -7.95 -31.99 8.98
CA LEU A 331 -7.43 -32.25 7.63
C LEU A 331 -5.95 -31.87 7.46
N ARG A 332 -5.24 -31.52 8.55
CA ARG A 332 -3.82 -31.15 8.55
C ARG A 332 -3.43 -30.15 7.45
N ARG A 333 -4.29 -29.13 7.22
CA ARG A 333 -4.04 -28.10 6.22
C ARG A 333 -2.84 -27.23 6.58
N LYS A 334 -2.25 -26.53 5.60
CA LYS A 334 -1.09 -25.64 5.76
C LYS A 334 -1.22 -24.64 6.91
N ASN A 335 -2.45 -24.20 7.23
CA ASN A 335 -2.75 -23.23 8.28
C ASN A 335 -3.31 -23.86 9.58
N LYS A 336 -3.05 -25.16 9.83
CA LYS A 336 -3.55 -25.86 11.02
C LYS A 336 -3.07 -25.24 12.33
N GLU A 337 -1.79 -24.84 12.40
CA GLU A 337 -1.19 -24.26 13.61
C GLU A 337 -1.85 -22.90 13.94
N ARG A 338 -2.06 -22.07 12.91
CA ARG A 338 -2.82 -20.84 13.08
C ARG A 338 -4.25 -21.11 13.53
N SER A 339 -4.91 -22.13 12.96
CA SER A 339 -6.28 -22.48 13.36
C SER A 339 -6.36 -22.97 14.81
N LEU A 340 -5.32 -23.67 15.29
CA LEU A 340 -5.20 -24.05 16.69
C LEU A 340 -5.04 -22.82 17.58
N TYR A 341 -4.14 -21.90 17.22
CA TYR A 341 -3.98 -20.61 17.90
C TYR A 341 -5.32 -19.85 18.00
N ASP A 342 -6.01 -19.66 16.87
CA ASP A 342 -7.30 -18.94 16.82
C ASP A 342 -8.38 -19.55 17.74
N LEU A 343 -8.27 -20.84 18.10
CA LEU A 343 -9.19 -21.55 19.01
C LEU A 343 -8.74 -21.55 20.49
N THR A 344 -7.44 -21.45 20.75
CA THR A 344 -6.86 -21.62 22.09
C THR A 344 -6.30 -20.34 22.70
N ASP A 345 -6.17 -19.28 21.92
CA ASP A 345 -5.66 -18.00 22.40
C ASP A 345 -6.69 -17.30 23.30
N LYS A 346 -6.33 -17.07 24.59
CA LYS A 346 -7.16 -16.44 25.60
C LYS A 346 -6.39 -15.36 26.34
N GLU A 347 -7.08 -14.43 26.97
CA GLU A 347 -6.49 -13.32 27.73
C GLU A 347 -5.58 -13.78 28.87
N ASP A 348 -5.98 -14.83 29.59
CA ASP A 348 -5.27 -15.40 30.72
C ASP A 348 -4.02 -16.22 30.38
N ASN A 349 -3.70 -16.38 29.10
CA ASN A 349 -2.47 -17.05 28.66
C ASN A 349 -1.19 -16.22 28.89
N VAL A 350 -1.31 -14.90 29.13
CA VAL A 350 -0.15 -14.01 29.21
C VAL A 350 0.69 -14.27 30.45
N LYS A 351 2.00 -14.42 30.25
CA LYS A 351 3.01 -14.63 31.29
C LYS A 351 3.85 -13.36 31.48
N PRO A 352 3.81 -12.72 32.65
CA PRO A 352 4.36 -11.37 32.85
C PRO A 352 5.83 -11.19 32.46
N LYS A 353 6.66 -12.20 32.65
CA LYS A 353 8.12 -12.14 32.41
C LYS A 353 8.55 -12.78 31.08
N THR A 354 7.65 -12.83 30.10
CA THR A 354 7.94 -13.43 28.80
C THR A 354 7.92 -12.36 27.71
N ILE A 355 9.01 -12.24 26.96
CA ILE A 355 9.21 -11.23 25.93
C ILE A 355 9.53 -11.90 24.60
N VAL A 356 8.84 -11.51 23.54
CA VAL A 356 9.10 -11.97 22.16
C VAL A 356 9.81 -10.88 21.38
N PHE A 357 10.89 -11.26 20.71
CA PHE A 357 11.68 -10.41 19.80
C PHE A 357 11.58 -10.93 18.38
N GLU A 358 11.43 -10.02 17.42
CA GLU A 358 11.48 -10.34 15.99
C GLU A 358 12.12 -9.20 15.20
N SER A 359 13.11 -9.49 14.34
CA SER A 359 13.70 -8.51 13.42
C SER A 359 13.39 -8.87 11.98
N PHE A 360 12.98 -7.86 11.19
CA PHE A 360 12.67 -7.97 9.76
C PHE A 360 11.78 -9.16 9.40
N GLY A 361 10.73 -9.39 10.22
CA GLY A 361 9.82 -10.51 10.05
C GLY A 361 10.50 -11.87 10.19
N GLY A 362 11.40 -12.00 11.17
CA GLY A 362 12.13 -13.24 11.51
C GLY A 362 13.26 -13.60 10.54
N LYS A 363 13.83 -12.59 9.83
CA LYS A 363 14.90 -12.85 8.87
C LYS A 363 16.23 -13.14 9.56
N ASN A 364 16.64 -12.32 10.50
CA ASN A 364 17.95 -12.39 11.14
C ASN A 364 17.91 -11.83 12.58
N TYR A 365 19.02 -12.04 13.31
CA TYR A 365 19.29 -11.45 14.61
C TYR A 365 20.03 -10.12 14.43
N SER A 366 19.34 -9.01 14.50
CA SER A 366 19.92 -7.69 14.20
C SER A 366 19.00 -6.54 14.64
N ASP A 367 19.44 -5.30 14.37
CA ASP A 367 18.67 -4.06 14.54
C ASP A 367 18.25 -3.80 16.00
N SER A 368 17.40 -2.83 16.24
CA SER A 368 16.98 -2.40 17.59
C SER A 368 16.51 -3.54 18.51
N PRO A 369 15.75 -4.55 18.04
CA PRO A 369 15.38 -5.69 18.89
C PRO A 369 16.58 -6.47 19.44
N LYS A 370 17.70 -6.60 18.68
CA LYS A 370 18.94 -7.23 19.12
C LYS A 370 19.52 -6.49 20.34
N TYR A 371 19.70 -5.19 20.22
CA TYR A 371 20.37 -4.41 21.26
C TYR A 371 19.52 -4.26 22.52
N ILE A 372 18.20 -4.16 22.39
CA ILE A 372 17.28 -4.21 23.53
C ILE A 372 17.38 -5.56 24.24
N TYR A 373 17.39 -6.68 23.48
CA TYR A 373 17.54 -8.01 24.05
C TYR A 373 18.88 -8.18 24.77
N GLU A 374 20.00 -7.77 24.17
CA GLU A 374 21.34 -7.87 24.77
C GLU A 374 21.43 -7.11 26.08
N TYR A 375 20.86 -5.89 26.13
CA TYR A 375 20.74 -5.13 27.37
C TYR A 375 19.90 -5.89 28.41
N MET A 376 18.72 -6.34 28.03
CA MET A 376 17.81 -7.03 28.95
C MET A 376 18.38 -8.36 29.45
N GLN A 377 19.03 -9.11 28.58
CA GLN A 377 19.67 -10.37 28.96
C GLN A 377 20.78 -10.16 29.99
N LYS A 378 21.52 -9.06 29.88
CA LYS A 378 22.60 -8.71 30.82
C LYS A 378 22.07 -8.23 32.17
N TYR A 379 21.05 -7.37 32.19
CA TYR A 379 20.58 -6.71 33.41
C TYR A 379 19.33 -7.37 34.03
N TYR A 380 18.57 -8.13 33.26
CA TYR A 380 17.34 -8.81 33.68
C TYR A 380 17.35 -10.31 33.30
N PRO A 381 18.37 -11.10 33.68
CA PRO A 381 18.60 -12.46 33.17
C PRO A 381 17.50 -13.48 33.55
N ASN A 382 16.63 -13.13 34.50
CA ASN A 382 15.57 -14.03 34.99
C ASN A 382 14.26 -13.95 34.17
N TYR A 383 14.27 -13.27 33.02
CA TYR A 383 13.13 -13.21 32.13
C TYR A 383 13.22 -14.29 31.06
N ARG A 384 12.08 -14.70 30.55
CA ARG A 384 12.01 -15.64 29.43
C ARG A 384 12.05 -14.85 28.12
N TYR A 385 13.08 -15.07 27.35
CA TYR A 385 13.32 -14.41 26.07
C TYR A 385 13.08 -15.38 24.94
N ILE A 386 12.28 -14.97 23.94
CA ILE A 386 11.94 -15.79 22.78
C ILE A 386 12.25 -14.99 21.52
N TRP A 387 13.03 -15.57 20.61
CA TRP A 387 13.31 -14.99 19.30
C TRP A 387 12.57 -15.75 18.19
N SER A 388 11.82 -15.02 17.38
CA SER A 388 11.09 -15.54 16.22
C SER A 388 11.93 -15.44 14.95
N PHE A 389 12.13 -16.56 14.24
CA PHE A 389 12.88 -16.62 12.99
C PHE A 389 12.13 -17.39 11.89
N LYS A 390 12.37 -17.05 10.64
CA LYS A 390 12.00 -17.90 9.49
C LYS A 390 12.80 -19.20 9.48
N ASN A 391 14.10 -19.11 9.79
CA ASN A 391 15.04 -20.22 9.87
C ASN A 391 15.85 -20.13 11.17
N PRO A 392 15.37 -20.70 12.29
CA PRO A 392 16.04 -20.61 13.59
C PRO A 392 17.47 -21.13 13.60
N ASP A 393 17.74 -22.20 12.85
CA ASP A 393 19.05 -22.88 12.83
C ASP A 393 20.17 -22.03 12.18
N LYS A 394 19.79 -21.06 11.34
CA LYS A 394 20.73 -20.16 10.68
C LYS A 394 21.09 -18.92 11.52
N ASN A 395 20.47 -18.75 12.68
CA ASN A 395 20.67 -17.59 13.53
C ASN A 395 21.27 -18.00 14.86
N VAL A 396 22.38 -17.37 15.22
CA VAL A 396 22.99 -17.48 16.55
C VAL A 396 22.49 -16.36 17.40
N VAL A 397 21.92 -16.68 18.55
CA VAL A 397 21.46 -15.70 19.57
C VAL A 397 22.26 -15.96 20.83
N PRO A 398 22.97 -14.99 21.37
CA PRO A 398 23.73 -15.18 22.61
C PRO A 398 22.79 -15.36 23.82
N GLY A 399 23.28 -16.05 24.87
CA GLY A 399 22.54 -16.24 26.11
C GLY A 399 21.49 -17.35 26.06
N SER A 400 20.40 -17.17 26.82
CA SER A 400 19.42 -18.23 27.12
C SER A 400 18.11 -18.13 26.32
N ALA A 401 18.08 -17.33 25.26
CA ALA A 401 16.84 -17.14 24.50
C ALA A 401 16.40 -18.40 23.76
N GLU A 402 15.11 -18.68 23.82
CA GLU A 402 14.45 -19.69 23.01
C GLU A 402 14.33 -19.20 21.56
N LYS A 403 14.54 -20.07 20.59
CA LYS A 403 14.33 -19.76 19.17
C LYS A 403 13.13 -20.52 18.64
N VAL A 404 12.16 -19.79 18.08
CA VAL A 404 10.94 -20.37 17.50
C VAL A 404 10.86 -20.12 15.99
N LYS A 405 10.36 -21.12 15.27
CA LYS A 405 10.16 -21.00 13.83
C LYS A 405 8.86 -20.26 13.54
N ARG A 406 8.93 -19.20 12.74
CA ARG A 406 7.76 -18.42 12.35
C ARG A 406 6.66 -19.28 11.73
N ASN A 407 5.42 -19.07 12.15
CA ASN A 407 4.21 -19.83 11.81
C ASN A 407 4.20 -21.29 12.33
N SER A 408 5.07 -21.68 13.25
CA SER A 408 4.96 -22.95 13.98
C SER A 408 4.01 -22.83 15.17
N ALA A 409 3.72 -23.95 15.83
CA ALA A 409 2.91 -23.97 17.06
C ALA A 409 3.57 -23.13 18.17
N GLU A 410 4.89 -23.30 18.35
CA GLU A 410 5.69 -22.58 19.34
C GLU A 410 5.71 -21.05 19.07
N TYR A 411 5.71 -20.64 17.80
CA TYR A 411 5.59 -19.23 17.41
C TYR A 411 4.26 -18.63 17.88
N TYR A 412 3.15 -19.30 17.60
CA TYR A 412 1.84 -18.82 18.03
C TYR A 412 1.70 -18.83 19.54
N GLN A 413 2.24 -19.85 20.19
CA GLN A 413 2.27 -19.92 21.66
C GLN A 413 3.10 -18.78 22.24
N ALA A 414 4.27 -18.49 21.68
CA ALA A 414 5.13 -17.39 22.11
C ALA A 414 4.40 -16.05 22.09
N TYR A 415 3.73 -15.71 20.98
CA TYR A 415 2.96 -14.45 20.87
C TYR A 415 1.71 -14.43 21.76
N SER A 416 1.09 -15.58 22.01
CA SER A 416 -0.03 -15.70 22.96
C SER A 416 0.38 -15.49 24.42
N GLU A 417 1.58 -16.00 24.80
CA GLU A 417 2.08 -15.98 26.17
C GLU A 417 2.89 -14.73 26.54
N ALA A 418 3.52 -14.07 25.54
CA ALA A 418 4.41 -12.96 25.82
C ALA A 418 3.66 -11.74 26.38
N SER A 419 4.16 -11.16 27.47
CA SER A 419 3.68 -9.88 27.99
C SER A 419 4.11 -8.70 27.12
N HIS A 420 5.27 -8.83 26.45
CA HIS A 420 5.82 -7.80 25.59
C HIS A 420 6.22 -8.37 24.22
N TRP A 421 5.89 -7.62 23.18
CA TRP A 421 6.35 -7.85 21.82
C TRP A 421 7.30 -6.74 21.42
N VAL A 422 8.48 -7.06 20.92
CA VAL A 422 9.47 -6.09 20.43
C VAL A 422 9.79 -6.43 18.97
N SER A 423 9.47 -5.54 18.04
CA SER A 423 9.69 -5.78 16.62
C SER A 423 10.01 -4.48 15.87
N ASN A 424 10.90 -4.59 14.86
CA ASN A 424 11.21 -3.48 13.94
C ASN A 424 10.41 -3.52 12.63
N ALA A 425 9.58 -4.53 12.46
CA ALA A 425 8.71 -4.69 11.29
C ALA A 425 7.26 -4.91 11.73
N ARG A 426 6.33 -4.69 10.82
CA ARG A 426 4.90 -4.95 11.10
C ARG A 426 4.66 -6.43 11.37
N THR A 427 3.99 -6.74 12.47
CA THR A 427 3.57 -8.11 12.75
C THR A 427 2.33 -8.49 11.92
N PRO A 428 2.12 -9.77 11.63
CA PRO A 428 0.91 -10.20 10.92
C PRO A 428 -0.38 -9.81 11.65
N LEU A 429 -1.35 -9.28 10.91
CA LEU A 429 -2.64 -8.85 11.46
C LEU A 429 -3.49 -9.98 12.06
N TYR A 430 -3.11 -11.23 11.85
CA TYR A 430 -3.77 -12.39 12.45
C TYR A 430 -3.25 -12.75 13.85
N LEU A 431 -2.13 -12.16 14.27
CA LEU A 431 -1.71 -12.25 15.67
C LEU A 431 -2.60 -11.31 16.49
N ASN A 432 -3.27 -11.87 17.48
CA ASN A 432 -4.18 -11.11 18.33
C ASN A 432 -3.38 -10.55 19.52
N LYS A 433 -3.15 -9.22 19.50
CA LYS A 433 -2.57 -8.54 20.66
C LYS A 433 -3.66 -8.34 21.71
N LYS A 434 -3.43 -8.83 22.91
CA LYS A 434 -4.33 -8.72 24.05
C LYS A 434 -4.16 -7.37 24.76
N GLU A 435 -5.16 -6.99 25.56
CA GLU A 435 -5.11 -5.73 26.32
C GLU A 435 -3.98 -5.69 27.36
N ASN A 436 -3.68 -6.85 27.96
CA ASN A 436 -2.61 -6.99 28.95
C ASN A 436 -1.21 -7.25 28.35
N GLN A 437 -1.07 -7.16 27.03
CA GLN A 437 0.21 -7.23 26.34
C GLN A 437 0.67 -5.84 25.89
N THR A 438 1.95 -5.58 25.92
CA THR A 438 2.58 -4.34 25.41
C THR A 438 3.32 -4.64 24.11
N TYR A 439 3.03 -3.87 23.05
CA TYR A 439 3.72 -3.97 21.77
C TYR A 439 4.59 -2.73 21.54
N ILE A 440 5.91 -2.93 21.56
CA ILE A 440 6.92 -1.91 21.27
C ILE A 440 7.36 -2.08 19.82
N GLN A 441 7.00 -1.14 18.97
CA GLN A 441 7.48 -1.05 17.61
C GLN A 441 8.73 -0.19 17.58
N THR A 442 9.86 -0.78 17.18
CA THR A 442 11.12 -0.04 17.12
C THR A 442 11.32 0.70 15.81
N TRP A 443 10.52 0.37 14.78
CA TRP A 443 10.74 0.78 13.41
C TRP A 443 12.16 0.45 12.93
N HIS A 444 12.57 0.94 11.75
CA HIS A 444 13.85 0.51 11.15
C HIS A 444 14.51 1.59 10.28
N GLY A 445 14.25 2.86 10.52
CA GLY A 445 14.93 3.97 9.82
C GLY A 445 14.24 5.31 9.96
N THR A 446 15.05 6.36 10.00
CA THR A 446 14.60 7.74 9.88
C THR A 446 13.94 7.94 8.52
N PRO A 447 12.73 8.51 8.42
CA PRO A 447 11.98 8.61 7.18
C PRO A 447 12.60 9.64 6.22
N LEU A 448 13.13 9.17 5.10
CA LEU A 448 13.55 10.00 3.98
C LEU A 448 12.41 10.13 2.97
N LYS A 449 11.76 9.01 2.67
CA LYS A 449 10.69 8.86 1.67
C LYS A 449 9.33 8.86 2.34
N ARG A 450 8.30 9.30 1.62
CA ARG A 450 6.92 9.23 2.14
C ARG A 450 6.52 7.82 2.50
N LEU A 451 5.87 7.68 3.65
CA LEU A 451 5.52 6.42 4.28
C LEU A 451 4.01 6.27 4.44
N ALA A 452 3.55 5.05 4.44
CA ALA A 452 2.22 4.63 4.88
C ALA A 452 1.08 5.54 4.40
N ASN A 453 0.46 6.32 5.30
CA ASN A 453 -0.66 7.19 4.96
C ASN A 453 -0.24 8.43 4.14
N ASP A 454 1.01 8.87 4.23
CA ASP A 454 1.54 10.00 3.46
C ASP A 454 1.91 9.64 2.00
N MET A 455 1.81 8.36 1.64
CA MET A 455 1.99 7.93 0.25
C MET A 455 0.74 8.27 -0.56
N LYS A 456 0.86 9.07 -1.61
CA LYS A 456 -0.25 9.38 -2.52
C LYS A 456 -0.75 8.13 -3.24
N VAL A 457 0.14 7.35 -3.82
CA VAL A 457 -0.17 6.11 -4.56
C VAL A 457 0.74 4.97 -4.11
N VAL A 458 0.15 3.80 -3.84
CA VAL A 458 0.88 2.57 -3.49
C VAL A 458 0.92 1.65 -4.71
N ARG A 459 2.11 1.51 -5.31
CA ARG A 459 2.34 0.67 -6.52
C ARG A 459 2.83 -0.75 -6.20
N MET A 460 2.45 -1.31 -5.06
CA MET A 460 2.88 -2.65 -4.66
C MET A 460 1.97 -3.73 -5.24
N PRO A 461 2.51 -4.82 -5.83
CA PRO A 461 1.71 -5.92 -6.35
C PRO A 461 0.84 -6.59 -5.29
N GLY A 462 -0.46 -6.77 -5.57
CA GLY A 462 -1.39 -7.52 -4.72
C GLY A 462 -2.10 -6.70 -3.63
N THR A 463 -1.92 -5.38 -3.65
CA THR A 463 -2.68 -4.46 -2.80
C THR A 463 -3.18 -3.26 -3.60
N THR A 464 -4.10 -2.50 -3.04
CA THR A 464 -4.53 -1.18 -3.52
C THR A 464 -4.19 -0.15 -2.46
N THR A 465 -4.09 1.13 -2.82
CA THR A 465 -3.79 2.21 -1.88
C THR A 465 -4.72 2.18 -0.65
N PRO A 466 -6.07 2.13 -0.79
CA PRO A 466 -6.96 2.08 0.36
C PRO A 466 -6.78 0.82 1.21
N LYS A 467 -6.58 -0.33 0.59
CA LYS A 467 -6.35 -1.59 1.31
C LYS A 467 -5.03 -1.58 2.08
N TYR A 468 -3.98 -1.01 1.48
CA TYR A 468 -2.67 -0.86 2.12
C TYR A 468 -2.79 0.03 3.37
N LYS A 469 -3.40 1.22 3.24
CA LYS A 469 -3.55 2.18 4.34
C LYS A 469 -4.43 1.62 5.46
N ARG A 470 -5.59 1.02 5.16
CA ARG A 470 -6.41 0.33 6.17
C ARG A 470 -5.64 -0.75 6.94
N ASN A 471 -4.87 -1.59 6.23
CA ASN A 471 -4.08 -2.63 6.86
C ASN A 471 -2.93 -2.04 7.68
N PHE A 472 -2.39 -0.90 7.24
CA PHE A 472 -1.34 -0.20 7.95
C PHE A 472 -1.89 0.40 9.26
N ASN A 473 -2.99 1.14 9.20
CA ASN A 473 -3.65 1.73 10.36
C ASN A 473 -4.09 0.69 11.38
N ARG A 474 -4.60 -0.44 10.91
CA ARG A 474 -4.92 -1.58 11.77
C ARG A 474 -3.69 -2.17 12.47
N GLU A 475 -2.51 -2.10 11.86
CA GLU A 475 -1.27 -2.50 12.49
C GLU A 475 -0.80 -1.45 13.51
N THR A 476 -0.76 -0.16 13.12
CA THR A 476 -0.30 0.92 13.99
C THR A 476 -1.18 1.12 15.23
N SER A 477 -2.49 0.85 15.12
CA SER A 477 -3.39 0.91 16.27
C SER A 477 -3.08 -0.09 17.39
N ARG A 478 -2.31 -1.16 17.09
CA ARG A 478 -1.88 -2.17 18.06
C ARG A 478 -0.57 -1.81 18.77
N TRP A 479 0.20 -0.82 18.26
CA TRP A 479 1.44 -0.40 18.89
C TRP A 479 1.16 0.42 20.14
N ASP A 480 1.64 0.00 21.29
CA ASP A 480 1.54 0.78 22.51
C ASP A 480 2.63 1.86 22.52
N TYR A 481 3.82 1.52 22.02
CA TYR A 481 4.94 2.44 21.86
C TYR A 481 5.57 2.31 20.48
N LEU A 482 6.00 3.47 19.95
CA LEU A 482 6.83 3.59 18.75
C LEU A 482 8.12 4.30 19.10
N ILE A 483 9.27 3.72 18.81
CA ILE A 483 10.54 4.42 18.97
C ILE A 483 10.70 5.42 17.83
N SER A 484 10.99 6.68 18.19
CA SER A 484 11.32 7.73 17.25
C SER A 484 12.78 8.20 17.49
N PRO A 485 13.60 8.27 16.43
CA PRO A 485 15.00 8.63 16.60
C PRO A 485 15.21 10.12 16.85
N ASN A 486 14.27 10.99 16.47
CA ASN A 486 14.41 12.45 16.56
C ASN A 486 13.07 13.14 16.31
N ARG A 487 13.01 14.46 16.57
CA ARG A 487 11.82 15.29 16.40
C ARG A 487 11.27 15.27 14.97
N TYR A 488 12.14 15.33 13.97
CA TYR A 488 11.76 15.23 12.56
C TYR A 488 10.98 13.94 12.26
N SER A 489 11.44 12.79 12.78
CA SER A 489 10.73 11.51 12.61
C SER A 489 9.40 11.48 13.35
N THR A 490 9.34 12.05 14.56
CA THR A 490 8.11 12.11 15.37
C THR A 490 7.01 12.87 14.61
N GLU A 491 7.33 14.01 14.03
CA GLU A 491 6.38 14.82 13.25
C GLU A 491 5.85 14.05 12.03
N ILE A 492 6.72 13.33 11.33
CA ILE A 492 6.34 12.50 10.19
C ILE A 492 5.50 11.30 10.64
N PHE A 493 5.89 10.62 11.71
CA PHE A 493 5.17 9.43 12.19
C PHE A 493 3.74 9.74 12.65
N ARG A 494 3.46 10.95 13.11
CA ARG A 494 2.08 11.40 13.43
C ARG A 494 1.17 11.27 12.23
N SER A 495 1.55 11.80 11.09
CA SER A 495 0.76 11.73 9.84
C SER A 495 0.86 10.37 9.18
N ALA A 496 2.09 9.85 9.02
CA ALA A 496 2.31 8.61 8.30
C ALA A 496 1.65 7.38 8.98
N PHE A 497 1.62 7.35 10.31
CA PHE A 497 1.10 6.22 11.09
C PHE A 497 -0.21 6.51 11.82
N TRP A 498 -0.74 7.73 11.71
CA TRP A 498 -1.91 8.20 12.45
C TRP A 498 -1.82 7.85 13.94
N MET A 499 -0.71 8.21 14.54
CA MET A 499 -0.37 7.84 15.90
C MET A 499 -0.17 9.08 16.76
N ASP A 500 -0.70 9.03 17.97
CA ASP A 500 -0.56 10.09 18.96
C ASP A 500 0.90 10.20 19.43
N GLU A 501 1.38 11.45 19.60
CA GLU A 501 2.77 11.72 19.97
C GLU A 501 3.12 11.14 21.35
N GLU A 502 2.17 11.07 22.27
CA GLU A 502 2.35 10.51 23.62
C GLU A 502 2.78 9.03 23.63
N ARG A 503 2.51 8.30 22.53
CA ARG A 503 2.93 6.91 22.34
C ARG A 503 4.26 6.79 21.63
N MET A 504 4.91 7.91 21.27
CA MET A 504 6.20 7.94 20.59
C MET A 504 7.31 8.21 21.61
N LEU A 505 8.29 7.33 21.62
CA LEU A 505 9.47 7.46 22.48
C LEU A 505 10.59 8.08 21.66
N GLU A 506 10.79 9.40 21.82
CA GLU A 506 11.81 10.18 21.13
C GLU A 506 13.16 10.06 21.86
N ILE A 507 13.93 8.99 21.57
CA ILE A 507 15.09 8.57 22.37
C ILE A 507 16.31 8.14 21.55
N GLY A 508 16.30 8.28 20.23
CA GLY A 508 17.27 7.62 19.36
C GLY A 508 16.91 6.14 19.07
N TYR A 509 17.65 5.49 18.21
CA TYR A 509 17.44 4.07 17.92
C TYR A 509 18.36 3.17 18.75
N PRO A 510 17.85 2.11 19.43
CA PRO A 510 18.68 1.13 20.14
C PRO A 510 19.81 0.52 19.30
N ARG A 511 19.57 0.29 17.99
CA ARG A 511 20.59 -0.22 17.06
C ARG A 511 21.78 0.75 16.88
N ASN A 512 21.59 2.01 17.19
CA ASN A 512 22.64 3.04 17.06
C ASN A 512 23.49 3.18 18.32
N ASP A 513 23.08 2.57 19.44
CA ASP A 513 23.87 2.62 20.69
C ASP A 513 25.30 2.12 20.49
N VAL A 514 25.49 1.11 19.63
CA VAL A 514 26.80 0.55 19.31
C VAL A 514 27.70 1.56 18.57
N LEU A 515 27.12 2.43 17.73
CA LEU A 515 27.85 3.47 16.99
C LEU A 515 28.44 4.52 17.92
N VAL A 516 27.78 4.78 19.06
CA VAL A 516 28.25 5.70 20.10
C VAL A 516 29.21 4.99 21.06
N ASN A 517 28.82 3.83 21.55
CA ASN A 517 29.51 3.13 22.62
C ASN A 517 30.76 2.39 22.17
N ARG A 518 30.88 2.00 20.90
CA ARG A 518 31.96 1.16 20.34
C ARG A 518 32.76 1.84 19.24
N ALA A 519 32.51 3.13 18.94
CA ALA A 519 33.20 3.84 17.84
C ALA A 519 34.73 3.85 17.99
N ASN A 520 35.23 3.87 19.22
CA ASN A 520 36.67 3.92 19.56
C ASN A 520 37.20 2.61 20.16
N ASP A 521 36.42 1.53 20.15
CA ASP A 521 36.82 0.22 20.67
C ASP A 521 37.63 -0.55 19.64
N GLN A 522 38.96 -0.39 19.67
CA GLN A 522 39.85 -0.98 18.67
C GLN A 522 39.80 -2.51 18.64
N GLU A 523 39.61 -3.15 19.80
CA GLU A 523 39.49 -4.62 19.86
C GLU A 523 38.26 -5.08 19.08
N TYR A 524 37.10 -4.46 19.35
CA TYR A 524 35.84 -4.77 18.65
C TYR A 524 35.90 -4.46 17.15
N LEU A 525 36.49 -3.31 16.77
CA LEU A 525 36.67 -2.98 15.35
C LEU A 525 37.57 -3.98 14.62
N ASN A 526 38.63 -4.45 15.27
CA ASN A 526 39.54 -5.47 14.73
C ASN A 526 38.85 -6.83 14.60
N GLU A 527 37.99 -7.23 15.56
CA GLU A 527 37.19 -8.45 15.45
C GLU A 527 36.31 -8.44 14.21
N ILE A 528 35.59 -7.32 13.94
CA ILE A 528 34.75 -7.16 12.75
C ILE A 528 35.58 -7.25 11.47
N ARG A 529 36.72 -6.53 11.42
CA ARG A 529 37.62 -6.54 10.25
C ARG A 529 38.17 -7.94 9.99
N THR A 530 38.58 -8.65 11.03
CA THR A 530 39.07 -10.04 10.96
C THR A 530 38.01 -10.99 10.47
N HIS A 531 36.78 -10.88 10.99
CA HIS A 531 35.64 -11.70 10.55
C HIS A 531 35.34 -11.53 9.03
N LEU A 532 35.57 -10.34 8.50
CA LEU A 532 35.36 -10.03 7.08
C LEU A 532 36.63 -10.24 6.24
N ASN A 533 37.76 -10.72 6.83
CA ASN A 533 39.06 -10.88 6.18
C ASN A 533 39.57 -9.59 5.52
N LEU A 534 39.35 -8.43 6.13
CA LEU A 534 39.78 -7.14 5.60
C LEU A 534 41.26 -6.88 5.84
N PRO A 535 42.00 -6.32 4.87
CA PRO A 535 43.38 -5.86 5.07
C PRO A 535 43.42 -4.80 6.19
N SER A 536 44.41 -4.89 7.06
CA SER A 536 44.57 -4.00 8.21
C SER A 536 45.01 -2.57 7.81
N ASP A 537 45.69 -2.45 6.67
CA ASP A 537 46.34 -1.24 6.14
C ASP A 537 45.46 -0.42 5.20
N LYS A 538 44.29 -0.98 4.76
CA LYS A 538 43.40 -0.30 3.83
C LYS A 538 42.23 0.39 4.53
N LYS A 539 41.83 1.55 4.00
CA LYS A 539 40.58 2.23 4.36
C LYS A 539 39.39 1.51 3.77
N VAL A 540 38.23 1.65 4.41
CA VAL A 540 37.02 0.94 4.04
C VAL A 540 35.96 1.92 3.53
N ILE A 541 35.51 1.69 2.31
CA ILE A 541 34.35 2.38 1.71
C ILE A 541 33.14 1.46 1.85
N MET A 542 32.02 1.96 2.34
CA MET A 542 30.76 1.22 2.29
C MET A 542 29.88 1.77 1.17
N TYR A 543 29.45 0.92 0.25
CA TYR A 543 28.47 1.25 -0.78
C TYR A 543 27.14 0.57 -0.47
N ALA A 544 26.10 1.37 -0.17
CA ALA A 544 24.79 0.90 0.24
C ALA A 544 23.66 1.58 -0.57
N PRO A 545 23.46 1.19 -1.83
CA PRO A 545 22.45 1.77 -2.71
C PRO A 545 21.05 1.28 -2.38
N THR A 546 20.05 2.08 -2.72
CA THR A 546 18.64 1.69 -2.67
C THR A 546 18.26 0.86 -3.90
N TRP A 547 17.48 -0.18 -3.71
CA TRP A 547 16.84 -0.91 -4.80
C TRP A 547 15.71 -0.08 -5.44
N ARG A 548 15.36 -0.41 -6.69
CA ARG A 548 14.31 0.29 -7.44
C ARG A 548 13.04 -0.57 -7.48
N ASP A 549 11.92 0.03 -7.08
CA ASP A 549 10.62 -0.65 -7.02
C ASP A 549 10.10 -1.08 -8.39
N ASP A 550 10.58 -0.45 -9.48
CA ASP A 550 10.15 -0.65 -10.86
C ASP A 550 11.10 -1.56 -11.68
N GLU A 551 12.26 -1.97 -11.14
CA GLU A 551 13.22 -2.87 -11.79
C GLU A 551 13.01 -4.32 -11.34
N PHE A 552 12.02 -5.02 -11.92
CA PHE A 552 11.73 -6.42 -11.59
C PHE A 552 11.50 -7.28 -12.84
N VAL A 553 11.91 -8.56 -12.78
CA VAL A 553 11.67 -9.56 -13.84
C VAL A 553 10.34 -10.27 -13.62
N SER A 554 9.98 -10.55 -12.37
CA SER A 554 8.74 -11.20 -11.96
C SER A 554 8.44 -10.91 -10.49
N LYS A 555 7.23 -11.23 -10.02
CA LYS A 555 6.84 -11.02 -8.62
C LYS A 555 7.87 -11.58 -7.64
N GLY A 556 8.58 -10.68 -6.94
CA GLY A 556 9.59 -11.04 -5.92
C GLY A 556 10.98 -11.35 -6.46
N LYS A 557 11.25 -11.12 -7.76
CA LYS A 557 12.59 -11.20 -8.37
C LYS A 557 12.95 -9.87 -8.99
N TYR A 558 13.86 -9.16 -8.34
CA TYR A 558 14.39 -7.88 -8.78
C TYR A 558 15.75 -8.09 -9.46
N LEU A 559 16.03 -7.32 -10.50
CA LEU A 559 17.35 -7.21 -11.09
C LEU A 559 18.06 -6.02 -10.45
N PHE A 560 19.35 -6.17 -10.24
CA PHE A 560 20.22 -5.07 -9.85
C PHE A 560 21.41 -5.06 -10.76
N GLU A 561 21.67 -3.91 -11.32
CA GLU A 561 22.89 -3.61 -12.04
C GLU A 561 23.70 -2.61 -11.22
N LEU A 562 24.97 -2.92 -10.98
CA LEU A 562 25.88 -2.03 -10.26
C LEU A 562 26.09 -0.76 -11.09
N LYS A 563 25.68 0.40 -10.59
CA LYS A 563 25.72 1.66 -11.34
C LYS A 563 27.00 2.46 -11.11
N ILE A 564 27.74 2.17 -10.04
CA ILE A 564 29.07 2.75 -9.86
C ILE A 564 30.07 2.09 -10.81
N ASP A 565 31.01 2.87 -11.29
CA ASP A 565 32.11 2.41 -12.16
C ASP A 565 33.21 1.72 -11.32
N LEU A 566 33.04 0.40 -11.12
CA LEU A 566 33.93 -0.39 -10.27
C LEU A 566 35.34 -0.50 -10.84
N ASP A 567 35.47 -0.51 -12.19
CA ASP A 567 36.79 -0.52 -12.89
C ASP A 567 37.59 0.74 -12.58
N ASN A 568 36.93 1.90 -12.70
CA ASN A 568 37.58 3.16 -12.40
C ASN A 568 37.91 3.28 -10.90
N LEU A 569 37.01 2.86 -9.99
CA LEU A 569 37.29 2.85 -8.57
C LEU A 569 38.47 1.92 -8.21
N TYR A 570 38.52 0.73 -8.79
CA TYR A 570 39.60 -0.21 -8.56
C TYR A 570 40.94 0.35 -9.02
N LYS A 571 40.99 0.92 -10.23
CA LYS A 571 42.21 1.56 -10.79
C LYS A 571 42.71 2.71 -9.93
N GLU A 572 41.80 3.52 -9.39
CA GLU A 572 42.15 4.73 -8.68
C GLU A 572 42.38 4.53 -7.18
N LEU A 573 41.75 3.52 -6.56
CA LEU A 573 41.68 3.34 -5.11
C LEU A 573 42.15 1.96 -4.63
N GLY A 574 42.38 1.01 -5.54
CA GLY A 574 42.61 -0.38 -5.17
C GLY A 574 43.80 -0.66 -4.28
N ASP A 575 44.83 0.23 -4.29
CA ASP A 575 46.00 0.09 -3.41
C ASP A 575 45.69 0.47 -1.96
N ASP A 576 44.85 1.52 -1.72
CA ASP A 576 44.64 2.13 -0.40
C ASP A 576 43.27 1.79 0.23
N TYR A 577 42.33 1.25 -0.55
CA TYR A 577 40.95 1.04 -0.10
C TYR A 577 40.42 -0.35 -0.39
N VAL A 578 39.42 -0.76 0.37
CA VAL A 578 38.45 -1.84 0.08
C VAL A 578 37.04 -1.27 0.06
N ILE A 579 36.19 -1.80 -0.82
CA ILE A 579 34.77 -1.42 -0.89
C ILE A 579 33.87 -2.57 -0.42
N LEU A 580 33.00 -2.29 0.56
CA LEU A 580 31.98 -3.19 1.05
C LEU A 580 30.67 -2.93 0.28
N LEU A 581 30.20 -3.92 -0.47
CA LEU A 581 28.98 -3.82 -1.26
C LEU A 581 27.80 -4.37 -0.45
N ARG A 582 26.90 -3.48 -0.01
CA ARG A 582 25.73 -3.83 0.78
C ARG A 582 24.45 -3.68 -0.03
N MET A 583 24.09 -4.73 -0.78
CA MET A 583 22.90 -4.74 -1.63
C MET A 583 21.65 -5.09 -0.81
N HIS A 584 20.49 -4.69 -1.33
CA HIS A 584 19.21 -5.05 -0.72
C HIS A 584 18.94 -6.55 -0.92
N TYR A 585 18.45 -7.20 0.12
CA TYR A 585 18.22 -8.67 0.17
C TYR A 585 17.22 -9.22 -0.87
N LEU A 586 16.47 -8.38 -1.55
CA LEU A 586 15.56 -8.78 -2.63
C LEU A 586 16.27 -8.97 -3.99
N ILE A 587 17.54 -8.59 -4.07
CA ILE A 587 18.33 -8.77 -5.28
C ILE A 587 18.65 -10.25 -5.47
N SER A 588 18.23 -10.80 -6.60
CA SER A 588 18.26 -12.24 -6.85
C SER A 588 19.50 -12.75 -7.59
N ASN A 589 20.32 -11.86 -8.13
CA ASN A 589 21.55 -12.17 -8.84
C ASN A 589 22.76 -11.93 -7.92
N ALA A 590 23.66 -12.91 -7.84
CA ALA A 590 24.97 -12.70 -7.25
C ALA A 590 25.73 -11.66 -8.10
N LEU A 591 26.41 -10.73 -7.43
CA LEU A 591 27.32 -9.82 -8.10
C LEU A 591 28.50 -10.65 -8.65
N ASP A 592 28.86 -10.44 -9.90
CA ASP A 592 30.11 -10.96 -10.42
C ASP A 592 31.23 -9.98 -10.03
N LEU A 593 32.07 -10.40 -9.08
CA LEU A 593 33.18 -9.65 -8.55
C LEU A 593 34.54 -10.25 -9.00
N SER A 594 34.53 -11.10 -10.04
CA SER A 594 35.73 -11.69 -10.59
C SER A 594 36.70 -10.59 -11.04
N GLY A 595 37.95 -10.64 -10.56
CA GLY A 595 38.97 -9.62 -10.81
C GLY A 595 39.04 -8.48 -9.78
N TYR A 596 38.11 -8.46 -8.78
CA TYR A 596 38.12 -7.46 -7.71
C TYR A 596 38.23 -8.07 -6.32
N GLU A 597 38.69 -9.33 -6.19
CA GLU A 597 38.64 -10.14 -4.96
C GLU A 597 39.31 -9.48 -3.74
N ASN A 598 40.33 -8.64 -3.97
CA ASN A 598 41.03 -7.89 -2.93
C ASN A 598 40.58 -6.45 -2.77
N PHE A 599 39.53 -6.05 -3.51
CA PHE A 599 39.02 -4.67 -3.50
C PHE A 599 37.52 -4.60 -3.16
N ALA A 600 36.69 -5.45 -3.75
CA ALA A 600 35.24 -5.41 -3.56
C ALA A 600 34.75 -6.67 -2.85
N ILE A 601 34.01 -6.50 -1.76
CA ILE A 601 33.50 -7.57 -0.91
C ILE A 601 32.00 -7.45 -0.78
N ASP A 602 31.25 -8.51 -1.15
CA ASP A 602 29.80 -8.56 -0.95
C ASP A 602 29.46 -8.87 0.51
N VAL A 603 28.92 -7.86 1.21
CA VAL A 603 28.44 -7.95 2.60
C VAL A 603 26.92 -7.90 2.70
N SER A 604 26.20 -8.19 1.62
CA SER A 604 24.73 -8.15 1.57
C SER A 604 24.06 -9.07 2.58
N ASN A 605 24.73 -10.17 2.96
CA ASN A 605 24.23 -11.13 3.94
C ASN A 605 24.77 -10.91 5.36
N TYR A 606 25.59 -9.89 5.61
CA TYR A 606 26.04 -9.57 6.96
C TYR A 606 24.86 -9.12 7.82
N ASN A 607 24.72 -9.65 9.04
CA ASN A 607 23.50 -9.47 9.81
C ASN A 607 23.29 -8.04 10.29
N ASP A 608 24.32 -7.40 10.83
CA ASP A 608 24.24 -6.12 11.50
C ASP A 608 24.96 -5.03 10.72
N VAL A 609 24.18 -4.12 10.13
CA VAL A 609 24.71 -3.01 9.34
C VAL A 609 25.47 -2.00 10.19
N SER A 610 25.12 -1.84 11.47
CA SER A 610 25.80 -0.89 12.39
C SER A 610 27.26 -1.29 12.62
N GLU A 611 27.57 -2.58 12.65
CA GLU A 611 28.94 -3.08 12.71
C GLU A 611 29.76 -2.71 11.46
N LEU A 612 29.13 -2.75 10.26
CA LEU A 612 29.77 -2.32 9.02
C LEU A 612 30.03 -0.81 9.00
N PHE A 613 29.11 -0.01 9.56
CA PHE A 613 29.32 1.43 9.68
C PHE A 613 30.53 1.77 10.55
N LEU A 614 30.72 1.08 11.67
CA LEU A 614 31.83 1.29 12.58
C LEU A 614 33.20 1.17 11.91
N ILE A 615 33.36 0.18 11.01
CA ILE A 615 34.64 -0.07 10.34
C ILE A 615 34.81 0.71 9.03
N SER A 616 33.77 1.43 8.56
CA SER A 616 33.80 2.16 7.28
C SER A 616 34.30 3.59 7.49
N ASP A 617 35.27 4.02 6.69
CA ASP A 617 35.82 5.37 6.72
C ASP A 617 34.93 6.39 6.00
N CYS A 618 34.15 5.92 5.01
CA CYS A 618 33.13 6.72 4.36
C CYS A 618 31.96 5.84 3.85
N LEU A 619 30.82 6.50 3.58
CA LEU A 619 29.63 5.90 3.01
C LEU A 619 29.34 6.46 1.63
N ILE A 620 29.08 5.58 0.63
CA ILE A 620 28.46 5.94 -0.63
C ILE A 620 27.04 5.38 -0.60
N THR A 621 26.05 6.23 -0.80
CA THR A 621 24.64 5.82 -0.86
C THR A 621 23.85 6.68 -1.85
N ASP A 622 22.54 6.49 -1.90
CA ASP A 622 21.62 7.30 -2.70
C ASP A 622 20.40 7.70 -1.85
N TYR A 623 19.23 7.16 -2.10
CA TYR A 623 17.98 7.48 -1.39
C TYR A 623 17.73 6.56 -0.18
N SER A 624 18.76 6.13 0.50
CA SER A 624 18.69 5.20 1.64
C SER A 624 18.72 5.91 2.99
N SER A 625 17.87 5.45 3.90
CA SER A 625 17.88 5.95 5.30
C SER A 625 19.16 5.60 6.09
N VAL A 626 20.04 4.77 5.55
CA VAL A 626 21.35 4.46 6.16
C VAL A 626 22.22 5.71 6.40
N MET A 627 22.01 6.78 5.61
CA MET A 627 22.69 8.05 5.77
C MET A 627 22.48 8.68 7.14
N PHE A 628 21.29 8.50 7.74
CA PHE A 628 20.99 9.06 9.05
C PHE A 628 21.74 8.32 10.17
N ASP A 629 21.74 6.97 10.11
CA ASP A 629 22.47 6.18 11.09
C ASP A 629 23.98 6.41 10.98
N TYR A 630 24.52 6.42 9.76
CA TYR A 630 25.93 6.70 9.50
C TYR A 630 26.33 8.12 9.93
N GLY A 631 25.41 9.08 9.85
CA GLY A 631 25.59 10.48 10.28
C GLY A 631 26.00 10.64 11.75
N ILE A 632 25.71 9.65 12.62
CA ILE A 632 26.13 9.60 14.02
C ILE A 632 27.67 9.64 14.14
N LEU A 633 28.35 8.97 13.21
CA LEU A 633 29.82 8.90 13.22
C LEU A 633 30.51 10.17 12.70
N LYS A 634 29.76 11.12 12.11
CA LYS A 634 30.27 12.37 11.52
C LYS A 634 31.38 12.15 10.49
N ARG A 635 31.38 10.98 9.82
CA ARG A 635 32.33 10.64 8.76
C ARG A 635 31.79 11.08 7.40
N PRO A 636 32.65 11.23 6.35
CA PRO A 636 32.23 11.63 5.02
C PRO A 636 31.16 10.72 4.42
N GLN A 637 30.15 11.34 3.79
CA GLN A 637 29.11 10.66 3.03
C GLN A 637 29.08 11.20 1.59
N PHE A 638 28.88 10.29 0.62
CA PHE A 638 28.82 10.59 -0.80
C PHE A 638 27.50 10.09 -1.35
N PHE A 639 26.80 10.92 -2.14
CA PHE A 639 25.46 10.61 -2.62
C PHE A 639 25.47 10.40 -4.14
N PHE A 640 25.36 9.15 -4.57
CA PHE A 640 25.34 8.80 -5.99
C PHE A 640 23.89 8.66 -6.48
N ALA A 641 23.31 9.78 -6.91
CA ALA A 641 21.89 9.95 -7.25
C ALA A 641 21.68 10.05 -8.77
N TYR A 642 22.13 9.05 -9.54
CA TYR A 642 22.15 9.02 -11.01
C TYR A 642 20.77 9.14 -11.67
N ASP A 643 19.68 8.91 -10.95
CA ASP A 643 18.30 8.93 -11.44
C ASP A 643 17.37 9.83 -10.60
N ILE A 644 17.93 10.92 -10.03
CA ILE A 644 17.22 11.81 -9.11
C ILE A 644 15.91 12.36 -9.69
N ASP A 645 15.90 12.78 -10.97
CA ASP A 645 14.71 13.33 -11.64
C ASP A 645 13.57 12.33 -11.75
N LYS A 646 13.90 11.06 -12.01
CA LYS A 646 12.93 9.95 -12.06
C LYS A 646 12.41 9.62 -10.67
N TYR A 647 13.31 9.68 -9.68
CA TYR A 647 13.00 9.25 -8.32
C TYR A 647 12.09 10.24 -7.58
N ASP A 648 12.37 11.54 -7.69
CA ASP A 648 11.62 12.61 -7.01
C ASP A 648 10.19 12.74 -7.59
N LYS A 649 10.07 12.81 -8.92
CA LYS A 649 8.77 13.02 -9.60
C LYS A 649 7.93 11.75 -9.78
N GLY A 650 8.52 10.56 -9.73
CA GLY A 650 7.88 9.33 -10.21
C GLY A 650 7.57 8.26 -9.17
N LEU A 651 8.30 8.16 -8.06
CA LEU A 651 8.22 6.99 -7.19
C LEU A 651 7.54 7.24 -5.84
N ARG A 652 8.07 8.11 -4.97
CA ARG A 652 7.52 8.26 -3.61
C ARG A 652 7.52 9.69 -3.06
N GLY A 653 8.38 10.59 -3.57
CA GLY A 653 8.65 11.90 -2.99
C GLY A 653 9.43 11.82 -1.67
N PHE A 654 10.04 12.93 -1.27
CA PHE A 654 10.86 13.05 -0.07
C PHE A 654 10.16 13.90 0.99
N TYR A 655 10.54 13.71 2.27
CA TYR A 655 10.13 14.57 3.38
C TYR A 655 11.09 15.74 3.62
N MET A 656 12.30 15.69 3.06
CA MET A 656 13.31 16.74 3.17
C MET A 656 13.77 17.19 1.78
N ASN A 657 14.43 18.36 1.71
CA ASN A 657 15.07 18.81 0.46
C ASN A 657 16.35 18.03 0.23
N TYR A 658 16.25 16.97 -0.59
CA TYR A 658 17.36 16.06 -0.86
C TYR A 658 18.61 16.79 -1.40
N MET A 659 18.43 17.81 -2.24
CA MET A 659 19.57 18.52 -2.86
C MET A 659 20.30 19.48 -1.91
N GLU A 660 19.65 19.98 -0.87
CA GLU A 660 20.17 21.00 0.02
C GLU A 660 20.60 20.45 1.39
N ASP A 661 19.84 19.49 1.92
CA ASP A 661 19.97 19.04 3.32
C ASP A 661 21.04 17.96 3.54
N LEU A 662 21.63 17.41 2.46
CA LEU A 662 22.59 16.31 2.59
C LEU A 662 23.97 16.75 3.15
N PRO A 663 24.62 15.89 3.97
CA PRO A 663 25.89 16.21 4.63
C PRO A 663 27.13 15.98 3.76
N GLY A 664 26.99 15.86 2.46
CA GLY A 664 28.10 15.57 1.55
C GLY A 664 27.80 15.85 0.08
N PRO A 665 28.77 15.61 -0.82
CA PRO A 665 28.61 15.88 -2.24
C PRO A 665 27.65 14.91 -2.93
N ILE A 666 26.88 15.43 -3.90
CA ILE A 666 25.94 14.67 -4.73
C ILE A 666 26.53 14.50 -6.14
N TYR A 667 26.48 13.28 -6.65
CA TYR A 667 26.91 12.91 -8.01
C TYR A 667 25.74 12.31 -8.78
N THR A 668 25.50 12.83 -9.98
CA THR A 668 24.55 12.26 -10.94
C THR A 668 25.25 11.39 -11.98
N GLU A 669 26.57 11.56 -12.10
CA GLU A 669 27.46 10.81 -12.98
C GLU A 669 28.62 10.22 -12.16
N PRO A 670 29.25 9.10 -12.59
CA PRO A 670 30.33 8.47 -11.84
C PRO A 670 31.64 9.27 -11.80
N TYR A 671 31.75 10.30 -12.65
CA TYR A 671 32.93 11.14 -12.72
C TYR A 671 33.12 12.03 -11.49
N GLY A 672 34.33 12.12 -10.99
CA GLY A 672 34.67 12.93 -9.81
C GLY A 672 34.60 12.16 -8.49
N LEU A 673 33.76 11.14 -8.37
CA LEU A 673 33.60 10.36 -7.13
C LEU A 673 34.95 9.75 -6.68
N ALA A 674 35.67 9.07 -7.55
CA ALA A 674 36.98 8.45 -7.23
C ALA A 674 38.03 9.47 -6.75
N LYS A 675 38.04 10.67 -7.34
CA LYS A 675 38.95 11.75 -6.96
C LYS A 675 38.66 12.27 -5.55
N ASP A 676 37.41 12.43 -5.20
CA ASP A 676 37.01 12.95 -3.90
C ASP A 676 37.16 11.87 -2.81
N LEU A 677 36.97 10.59 -3.14
CA LEU A 677 37.25 9.46 -2.25
C LEU A 677 38.74 9.37 -1.87
N LYS A 678 39.67 9.74 -2.74
CA LYS A 678 41.09 9.84 -2.42
C LYS A 678 41.41 10.91 -1.37
N ASN A 679 40.51 11.88 -1.20
CA ASN A 679 40.76 13.08 -0.38
C ASN A 679 39.69 13.24 0.69
N LEU A 680 39.38 12.16 1.45
CA LEU A 680 38.32 12.15 2.46
C LEU A 680 38.42 13.31 3.45
N ASP A 681 39.63 13.61 3.92
CA ASP A 681 39.86 14.71 4.91
C ASP A 681 39.47 16.07 4.34
N LYS A 682 39.79 16.32 3.06
CA LYS A 682 39.39 17.55 2.37
C LYS A 682 37.88 17.65 2.21
N VAL A 683 37.23 16.55 1.82
CA VAL A 683 35.77 16.50 1.70
C VAL A 683 35.12 16.72 3.06
N GLN A 684 35.62 16.07 4.09
CA GLN A 684 35.12 16.28 5.47
C GLN A 684 35.23 17.74 5.88
N GLN A 685 36.37 18.37 5.70
CA GLN A 685 36.57 19.78 6.01
C GLN A 685 35.62 20.68 5.20
N GLN A 686 35.46 20.42 3.93
CA GLN A 686 34.58 21.20 3.05
C GLN A 686 33.10 21.12 3.47
N TYR A 687 32.66 19.96 3.95
CA TYR A 687 31.26 19.71 4.32
C TYR A 687 31.01 19.73 5.82
N GLN A 688 31.99 20.14 6.66
CA GLN A 688 31.92 20.08 8.12
C GLN A 688 30.68 20.78 8.69
N GLU A 689 30.34 21.96 8.21
CA GLU A 689 29.12 22.69 8.64
C GLU A 689 27.83 21.92 8.33
N LYS A 690 27.75 21.30 7.14
CA LYS A 690 26.59 20.48 6.77
C LYS A 690 26.54 19.17 7.57
N ILE A 691 27.66 18.55 7.85
CA ILE A 691 27.78 17.36 8.70
C ILE A 691 27.27 17.66 10.10
N ASP A 692 27.68 18.77 10.67
CA ASP A 692 27.27 19.18 12.04
C ASP A 692 25.79 19.58 12.09
N ALA A 693 25.27 20.28 11.06
CA ALA A 693 23.85 20.61 10.94
C ALA A 693 22.99 19.34 10.81
N PHE A 694 23.42 18.39 9.98
CA PHE A 694 22.77 17.10 9.78
C PHE A 694 22.75 16.28 11.08
N TYR A 695 23.89 16.19 11.77
CA TYR A 695 24.00 15.52 13.07
C TYR A 695 23.04 16.14 14.10
N ASN A 696 23.05 17.46 14.23
CA ASN A 696 22.20 18.17 15.21
C ASN A 696 20.71 17.96 14.93
N ARG A 697 20.31 17.89 13.65
CA ARG A 697 18.92 17.72 13.25
C ARG A 697 18.43 16.27 13.38
N PHE A 698 19.28 15.28 13.08
CA PHE A 698 18.82 13.90 12.91
C PHE A 698 19.43 12.90 13.90
N CYS A 699 20.60 13.17 14.46
CA CYS A 699 21.40 12.19 15.22
C CYS A 699 21.62 12.57 16.69
N SER A 700 21.23 13.77 17.11
CA SER A 700 21.59 14.34 18.43
C SER A 700 21.03 13.59 19.65
N LEU A 701 19.96 12.78 19.43
CA LEU A 701 19.36 11.96 20.49
C LEU A 701 20.02 10.58 20.62
N ASP A 702 20.80 10.13 19.64
CA ASP A 702 21.54 8.87 19.71
C ASP A 702 22.74 9.02 20.67
N ASN A 703 22.49 8.81 21.95
CA ASN A 703 23.45 8.99 23.05
C ASN A 703 23.99 7.66 23.61
N GLY A 704 23.72 6.54 22.96
CA GLY A 704 24.18 5.21 23.37
C GLY A 704 23.40 4.57 24.52
N LYS A 705 22.20 5.07 24.85
CA LYS A 705 21.36 4.59 25.97
C LYS A 705 19.94 4.22 25.59
N ALA A 706 19.60 4.20 24.32
CA ALA A 706 18.23 3.88 23.88
C ALA A 706 17.82 2.45 24.26
N SER A 707 18.73 1.47 24.16
CA SER A 707 18.50 0.09 24.60
C SER A 707 18.22 -0.01 26.10
N GLN A 708 18.97 0.76 26.89
CA GLN A 708 18.76 0.84 28.33
C GLN A 708 17.38 1.41 28.63
N TYR A 709 17.00 2.51 28.02
CA TYR A 709 15.69 3.15 28.24
C TYR A 709 14.55 2.17 27.99
N ILE A 710 14.57 1.46 26.87
CA ILE A 710 13.52 0.49 26.52
C ILE A 710 13.55 -0.73 27.44
N GLY A 711 14.72 -1.25 27.79
CA GLY A 711 14.85 -2.38 28.73
C GLY A 711 14.30 -2.05 30.11
N ASP A 712 14.62 -0.86 30.62
CA ASP A 712 14.12 -0.38 31.91
C ASP A 712 12.62 -0.08 31.89
N LEU A 713 12.08 0.44 30.77
CA LEU A 713 10.65 0.63 30.55
C LEU A 713 9.89 -0.72 30.58
N ILE A 714 10.39 -1.73 29.88
CA ILE A 714 9.80 -3.09 29.90
C ILE A 714 9.83 -3.65 31.32
N HIS A 715 10.95 -3.50 32.02
CA HIS A 715 11.09 -4.00 33.39
C HIS A 715 10.11 -3.31 34.35
N LYS A 716 9.92 -2.00 34.22
CA LYS A 716 8.97 -1.21 35.00
C LYS A 716 7.53 -1.67 34.73
N ASP A 717 7.14 -1.79 33.46
CA ASP A 717 5.79 -2.22 33.06
C ASP A 717 5.47 -3.63 33.59
N ILE A 718 6.44 -4.56 33.58
CA ILE A 718 6.29 -5.91 34.17
C ILE A 718 6.09 -5.89 35.68
N LYS A 719 6.64 -4.91 36.39
CA LYS A 719 6.47 -4.78 37.84
C LYS A 719 5.15 -4.14 38.23
N GLU A 720 4.63 -3.26 37.37
CA GLU A 720 3.39 -2.54 37.61
C GLU A 720 2.14 -3.37 37.25
N LYS A 721 2.27 -4.33 36.33
CA LYS A 721 1.25 -5.34 35.98
C LYS A 721 1.30 -6.55 36.91
#